data_a35870dd2f86c47e592a9f15017c5c79
#
_entry.id   a35870dd2f86c47e592a9f15017c5c79
#
_cell.length_a   1.000
_cell.length_b   1.000
_cell.length_c   1.000
_cell.angle_alpha   90.00
_cell.angle_beta   90.00
_cell.angle_gamma   90.00
#
_symmetry.space_group_name_H-M   'P 1'
#
loop_
_entity.id
_entity.type
_entity.pdbx_description
1 polymer ?
#
loop_
_entity_poly.entity_id
_entity_poly.type
_entity_poly.pdbx_seq_one_letter_code
_entity_poly.pdbx_strand_id
1 'polypeptide(L)'
;MTSFRAVERICFAWQAVIAVGVAFLVSSRSDIAVFVLVMLPLVFYLVVPTSFRGNVGGGLACGVALLIGYLTPAPLSATVPGMILAMVMLHFGMWIAIARGNRLQRKEWKAGLAAREAQAALANSRDTLEHMFMAVPLPLLVTRYDGSIVRINRAALEAHAAGGPVSLTNVEQTYVDLPVRDDLFARLRQGEAIDNFECRLHRGDGAIRNALLSSRPIVIDDEACFMTSVVDITERKEIEQNLERLAMSDALTGLANRAHFMAAVTQATAAPTKRAQLAVLLIDLDEFKRVNDTAGHDAGDALLCAVAGRLRHALRPGDLVARMGGDEFAVLLTRLPDAESVQPILRRITEHLHAPLSYRGRPLECRVSIGVALFPDHGDDVTALVKHADIALYHAKNSGRGRATLFGPELLESWEREAAMLDRARHILAHERPCPWYQPKIALDSGAIVGFEALFRCPTADGKVIMPGEIASAFEHPELGPIITMMMIDRIIADCVRWRDAGVTVGPIAFNGSGADLNDDAFADRLLQRLADADLPPSTVELEVTESVFLGRNAERVGRALNRLSDAGVSIALDDFGTGYASLSHLKQFPIDIIKIDQRFVRDLETDPDDAAIVRTVLNLAFSLGIRTVAEGVENSRQVDY
;
A
#
# COMPACT_ATOMS: atom_id res chain seq x y z
N MET A 1 42.11 11.26 -66.28
CA MET A 1 41.82 12.34 -67.25
C MET A 1 43.12 12.91 -67.91
N THR A 2 44.28 12.91 -67.29
CA THR A 2 45.55 13.40 -67.82
C THR A 2 46.13 12.55 -68.97
N SER A 3 45.95 11.22 -68.95
CA SER A 3 46.41 10.29 -69.97
C SER A 3 45.71 10.42 -71.34
N PHE A 4 44.38 10.67 -71.31
CA PHE A 4 43.56 10.73 -72.54
C PHE A 4 43.96 11.98 -73.41
N ARG A 5 44.10 13.14 -72.79
CA ARG A 5 44.58 14.38 -73.49
C ARG A 5 45.95 14.26 -74.06
N ALA A 6 46.85 13.49 -73.41
CA ALA A 6 48.22 13.28 -73.92
C ALA A 6 48.16 12.35 -75.15
N VAL A 7 47.38 11.25 -75.11
CA VAL A 7 47.19 10.36 -76.25
C VAL A 7 46.56 11.10 -77.43
N GLU A 8 45.54 11.95 -77.19
CA GLU A 8 44.89 12.76 -78.20
C GLU A 8 45.86 13.71 -78.93
N ARG A 9 46.78 14.38 -78.18
CA ARG A 9 47.82 15.23 -78.74
C ARG A 9 48.82 14.47 -79.61
N ILE A 10 49.23 13.27 -79.15
CA ILE A 10 50.16 12.44 -79.94
C ILE A 10 49.47 11.97 -81.21
N CYS A 11 48.25 11.52 -81.16
CA CYS A 11 47.47 11.13 -82.34
C CYS A 11 47.29 12.30 -83.31
N PHE A 12 46.99 13.51 -82.85
CA PHE A 12 46.87 14.71 -83.68
C PHE A 12 48.19 15.08 -84.38
N ALA A 13 49.35 15.05 -83.65
CA ALA A 13 50.65 15.29 -84.22
C ALA A 13 50.98 14.23 -85.32
N TRP A 14 50.65 12.97 -85.07
CA TRP A 14 50.87 11.92 -86.09
C TRP A 14 49.99 12.09 -87.32
N GLN A 15 48.71 12.49 -87.16
CA GLN A 15 47.87 12.85 -88.27
C GLN A 15 48.40 13.97 -89.15
N ALA A 16 48.98 15.00 -88.49
CA ALA A 16 49.60 16.13 -89.20
C ALA A 16 50.84 15.71 -90.03
N VAL A 17 51.68 14.85 -89.45
CA VAL A 17 52.87 14.33 -90.17
C VAL A 17 52.46 13.47 -91.36
N ILE A 18 51.48 12.56 -91.19
CA ILE A 18 51.00 11.73 -92.32
C ILE A 18 50.37 12.62 -93.38
N ALA A 19 49.56 13.63 -93.02
CA ALA A 19 48.95 14.55 -94.00
C ALA A 19 49.97 15.30 -94.85
N VAL A 20 51.07 15.78 -94.26
CA VAL A 20 52.15 16.42 -94.97
C VAL A 20 52.89 15.47 -95.93
N GLY A 21 53.17 14.23 -95.45
CA GLY A 21 53.85 13.22 -96.29
C GLY A 21 53.01 12.80 -97.50
N VAL A 22 51.73 12.60 -97.27
CA VAL A 22 50.78 12.23 -98.33
C VAL A 22 50.54 13.39 -99.27
N ALA A 23 50.51 14.66 -98.84
CA ALA A 23 50.40 15.83 -99.67
C ALA A 23 51.56 15.90 -100.70
N PHE A 24 52.76 15.55 -100.21
CA PHE A 24 53.94 15.46 -101.08
C PHE A 24 53.77 14.33 -102.11
N LEU A 25 53.26 13.19 -101.80
CA LEU A 25 52.99 12.09 -102.72
C LEU A 25 51.87 12.44 -103.75
N VAL A 26 50.86 13.17 -103.36
CA VAL A 26 49.75 13.56 -104.18
C VAL A 26 50.16 14.64 -105.19
N SER A 27 51.22 15.39 -104.97
CA SER A 27 51.74 16.36 -105.88
C SER A 27 52.23 15.73 -107.25
N SER A 28 52.43 14.41 -107.29
CA SER A 28 52.81 13.69 -108.51
C SER A 28 51.68 13.50 -109.57
N ARG A 29 50.45 13.86 -109.22
CA ARG A 29 49.21 13.75 -110.09
C ARG A 29 48.95 12.38 -110.70
N SER A 30 49.31 11.32 -110.03
CA SER A 30 48.98 9.95 -110.46
C SER A 30 47.54 9.59 -110.09
N ASP A 31 46.92 8.61 -110.81
CA ASP A 31 45.56 8.11 -110.44
C ASP A 31 45.49 7.57 -108.98
N ILE A 32 46.56 7.08 -108.47
CA ILE A 32 46.70 6.67 -107.07
C ILE A 32 46.54 7.86 -106.10
N ALA A 33 46.98 9.05 -106.53
CA ALA A 33 46.92 10.29 -105.75
C ALA A 33 45.44 10.71 -105.51
N VAL A 34 44.55 10.55 -106.54
CA VAL A 34 43.13 10.86 -106.44
C VAL A 34 42.46 9.91 -105.47
N PHE A 35 42.80 8.61 -105.52
CA PHE A 35 42.23 7.60 -104.59
C PHE A 35 42.66 7.89 -103.09
N VAL A 36 43.94 8.23 -102.89
CA VAL A 36 44.45 8.60 -101.60
C VAL A 36 43.78 9.88 -101.05
N LEU A 37 43.49 10.86 -101.94
CA LEU A 37 42.86 12.12 -101.60
C LEU A 37 41.46 11.92 -101.00
N VAL A 38 40.75 10.91 -101.46
CA VAL A 38 39.36 10.58 -100.98
C VAL A 38 39.39 9.63 -99.77
N MET A 39 40.22 8.60 -99.81
CA MET A 39 40.22 7.54 -98.78
C MET A 39 40.96 7.91 -97.51
N LEU A 40 42.02 8.70 -97.52
CA LEU A 40 42.77 8.99 -96.31
C LEU A 40 41.99 9.81 -95.27
N PRO A 41 41.23 10.85 -95.68
CA PRO A 41 40.34 11.51 -94.71
C PRO A 41 39.32 10.57 -94.06
N LEU A 42 38.83 9.57 -94.84
CA LEU A 42 37.87 8.58 -94.28
C LEU A 42 38.48 7.74 -93.22
N VAL A 43 39.72 7.29 -93.35
CA VAL A 43 40.49 6.58 -92.31
C VAL A 43 40.60 7.37 -91.02
N PHE A 44 40.89 8.68 -91.12
CA PHE A 44 40.99 9.53 -89.92
C PHE A 44 39.64 9.66 -89.19
N TYR A 45 38.50 9.62 -89.93
CA TYR A 45 37.19 9.70 -89.31
C TYR A 45 36.78 8.40 -88.70
N LEU A 46 37.16 7.25 -89.22
CA LEU A 46 36.63 5.95 -88.80
C LEU A 46 37.59 5.15 -87.94
N VAL A 47 38.88 5.24 -88.13
CA VAL A 47 39.85 4.31 -87.56
C VAL A 47 40.60 4.87 -86.34
N VAL A 48 40.82 6.19 -86.29
CA VAL A 48 41.63 6.77 -85.24
C VAL A 48 40.77 7.08 -84.01
N PRO A 49 40.99 6.48 -82.83
CA PRO A 49 40.18 6.65 -81.63
C PRO A 49 40.58 7.95 -80.87
N THR A 50 40.06 9.06 -81.34
CA THR A 50 40.29 10.37 -80.70
C THR A 50 38.95 11.05 -80.36
N SER A 51 39.03 12.22 -79.72
CA SER A 51 37.83 13.00 -79.45
C SER A 51 37.15 13.48 -80.73
N PHE A 52 35.82 13.74 -80.66
CA PHE A 52 35.09 14.30 -81.79
C PHE A 52 35.79 15.51 -82.41
N ARG A 53 36.35 16.42 -81.62
CA ARG A 53 37.07 17.62 -82.10
C ARG A 53 38.38 17.26 -82.73
N GLY A 54 39.11 16.27 -82.19
CA GLY A 54 40.38 15.79 -82.74
C GLY A 54 40.15 15.13 -84.12
N ASN A 55 39.15 14.25 -84.23
CA ASN A 55 38.83 13.59 -85.49
C ASN A 55 38.41 14.58 -86.60
N VAL A 56 37.50 15.52 -86.25
CA VAL A 56 37.08 16.56 -87.20
C VAL A 56 38.24 17.49 -87.59
N GLY A 57 39.01 17.95 -86.60
CA GLY A 57 40.14 18.82 -86.85
C GLY A 57 41.21 18.13 -87.67
N GLY A 58 41.57 16.90 -87.33
CA GLY A 58 42.59 16.11 -88.05
C GLY A 58 42.14 15.76 -89.49
N GLY A 59 40.93 15.33 -89.66
CA GLY A 59 40.36 15.04 -90.98
C GLY A 59 40.32 16.27 -91.90
N LEU A 60 39.87 17.42 -91.35
CA LEU A 60 39.85 18.68 -92.06
C LEU A 60 41.22 19.13 -92.46
N ALA A 61 42.17 19.11 -91.52
CA ALA A 61 43.56 19.50 -91.78
C ALA A 61 44.22 18.61 -92.82
N CYS A 62 43.98 17.29 -92.78
CA CYS A 62 44.47 16.36 -93.76
C CYS A 62 43.89 16.67 -95.16
N GLY A 63 42.59 16.89 -95.23
CA GLY A 63 41.91 17.24 -96.49
C GLY A 63 42.42 18.53 -97.10
N VAL A 64 42.61 19.55 -96.26
CA VAL A 64 43.20 20.83 -96.74
C VAL A 64 44.65 20.65 -97.23
N ALA A 65 45.50 19.91 -96.50
CA ALA A 65 46.88 19.65 -96.90
C ALA A 65 46.95 18.85 -98.19
N LEU A 66 46.08 17.83 -98.35
CA LEU A 66 46.01 17.06 -99.57
C LEU A 66 45.55 17.92 -100.78
N LEU A 67 44.58 18.81 -100.58
CA LEU A 67 44.11 19.73 -101.58
C LEU A 67 45.19 20.73 -102.05
N ILE A 68 45.97 21.31 -101.05
CA ILE A 68 47.07 22.18 -101.36
C ILE A 68 48.17 21.45 -102.15
N GLY A 69 48.50 20.21 -101.72
CA GLY A 69 49.48 19.38 -102.43
C GLY A 69 49.07 19.08 -103.92
N TYR A 70 47.80 18.93 -104.16
CA TYR A 70 47.28 18.68 -105.47
C TYR A 70 47.19 19.91 -106.36
N LEU A 71 46.95 21.07 -105.85
CA LEU A 71 46.77 22.33 -106.56
C LEU A 71 48.08 23.10 -106.87
N THR A 72 49.14 22.85 -106.13
CA THR A 72 50.38 23.65 -106.22
C THR A 72 51.18 23.53 -107.53
N PRO A 73 51.17 22.46 -108.37
CA PRO A 73 52.04 22.34 -109.52
C PRO A 73 51.50 22.78 -110.88
N ALA A 74 50.22 23.12 -111.06
CA ALA A 74 49.61 23.44 -112.37
C ALA A 74 48.29 24.23 -112.33
N PRO A 75 47.84 24.87 -113.44
CA PRO A 75 46.62 25.65 -113.51
C PRO A 75 45.39 24.79 -113.28
N LEU A 76 44.35 25.43 -112.73
CA LEU A 76 43.05 24.78 -112.42
C LEU A 76 42.35 24.23 -113.68
N SER A 77 42.19 22.92 -113.77
CA SER A 77 41.35 22.26 -114.80
C SER A 77 39.84 22.19 -114.38
N ALA A 78 38.95 21.98 -115.33
CA ALA A 78 37.48 21.91 -114.99
C ALA A 78 37.09 20.82 -113.99
N THR A 79 37.96 19.87 -113.71
CA THR A 79 37.71 18.76 -112.77
C THR A 79 37.98 19.15 -111.29
N VAL A 80 38.72 20.17 -111.05
CA VAL A 80 39.13 20.63 -109.72
C VAL A 80 37.95 21.12 -108.86
N PRO A 81 37.00 21.92 -109.41
CA PRO A 81 35.81 22.33 -108.67
C PRO A 81 34.92 21.14 -108.19
N GLY A 82 34.80 20.10 -109.05
CA GLY A 82 34.04 18.88 -108.68
C GLY A 82 34.69 18.10 -107.51
N MET A 83 36.01 18.01 -107.54
CA MET A 83 36.77 17.38 -106.44
C MET A 83 36.66 18.13 -105.14
N ILE A 84 36.75 19.46 -105.15
CA ILE A 84 36.55 20.26 -103.95
C ILE A 84 35.15 20.07 -103.35
N LEU A 85 34.10 20.08 -104.19
CA LEU A 85 32.74 19.86 -103.81
C LEU A 85 32.53 18.45 -103.25
N ALA A 86 33.11 17.41 -103.88
CA ALA A 86 33.05 16.03 -103.30
C ALA A 86 33.71 15.88 -101.98
N MET A 87 34.90 16.52 -101.80
CA MET A 87 35.55 16.52 -100.50
C MET A 87 34.75 17.25 -99.43
N VAL A 88 34.16 18.39 -99.72
CA VAL A 88 33.29 19.12 -98.77
C VAL A 88 32.09 18.28 -98.35
N MET A 89 31.41 17.66 -99.32
CA MET A 89 30.29 16.82 -99.06
C MET A 89 30.67 15.59 -98.24
N LEU A 90 31.80 14.94 -98.49
CA LEU A 90 32.32 13.82 -97.75
C LEU A 90 32.60 14.20 -96.28
N HIS A 91 33.32 15.31 -96.12
CA HIS A 91 33.65 15.79 -94.76
C HIS A 91 32.41 16.19 -93.99
N PHE A 92 31.42 16.82 -94.64
CA PHE A 92 30.17 17.20 -94.00
C PHE A 92 29.35 15.98 -93.61
N GLY A 93 29.19 14.96 -94.52
CA GLY A 93 28.51 13.70 -94.19
C GLY A 93 29.12 12.94 -93.06
N MET A 94 30.48 12.83 -93.04
CA MET A 94 31.23 12.20 -91.94
C MET A 94 31.12 12.96 -90.64
N TRP A 95 31.11 14.30 -90.68
CA TRP A 95 30.85 15.10 -89.45
C TRP A 95 29.48 14.85 -88.85
N ILE A 96 28.41 14.77 -89.68
CA ILE A 96 27.08 14.46 -89.22
C ILE A 96 27.02 13.05 -88.59
N ALA A 97 27.62 12.04 -89.23
CA ALA A 97 27.61 10.65 -88.75
C ALA A 97 28.30 10.53 -87.37
N ILE A 98 29.46 11.12 -87.21
CA ILE A 98 30.19 11.11 -85.93
C ILE A 98 29.47 11.93 -84.86
N ALA A 99 28.91 13.10 -85.20
CA ALA A 99 28.12 13.89 -84.26
C ALA A 99 26.90 13.12 -83.73
N ARG A 100 26.23 12.35 -84.64
CA ARG A 100 25.09 11.50 -84.25
C ARG A 100 25.52 10.32 -83.38
N GLY A 101 26.60 9.63 -83.71
CA GLY A 101 27.16 8.52 -82.92
C GLY A 101 27.55 8.95 -81.51
N ASN A 102 28.25 10.06 -81.38
CA ASN A 102 28.66 10.61 -80.09
C ASN A 102 27.45 11.05 -79.20
N ARG A 103 26.38 11.56 -79.86
CA ARG A 103 25.13 11.88 -79.15
C ARG A 103 24.44 10.64 -78.60
N LEU A 104 24.38 9.55 -79.34
CA LEU A 104 23.81 8.27 -78.91
C LEU A 104 24.61 7.66 -77.77
N GLN A 105 25.94 7.55 -77.90
CA GLN A 105 26.78 7.02 -76.83
C GLN A 105 26.66 7.83 -75.53
N ARG A 106 26.59 9.17 -75.61
CA ARG A 106 26.37 10.01 -74.42
C ARG A 106 25.01 9.78 -73.79
N LYS A 107 23.95 9.52 -74.58
CA LYS A 107 22.64 9.20 -74.02
C LYS A 107 22.65 7.86 -73.32
N GLU A 108 23.22 6.82 -73.91
CA GLU A 108 23.35 5.48 -73.30
C GLU A 108 24.20 5.53 -72.03
N TRP A 109 25.31 6.24 -72.04
CA TRP A 109 26.16 6.40 -70.86
C TRP A 109 25.41 7.13 -69.71
N LYS A 110 24.70 8.22 -70.04
CA LYS A 110 23.88 8.93 -69.03
C LYS A 110 22.75 8.07 -68.50
N ALA A 111 22.06 7.29 -69.32
CA ALA A 111 21.01 6.39 -68.89
C ALA A 111 21.58 5.27 -68.00
N GLY A 112 22.73 4.70 -68.35
CA GLY A 112 23.40 3.69 -67.49
C GLY A 112 23.91 4.27 -66.16
N LEU A 113 24.37 5.53 -66.15
CA LEU A 113 24.77 6.20 -64.89
C LEU A 113 23.53 6.43 -63.98
N ALA A 114 22.44 6.98 -64.54
CA ALA A 114 21.22 7.23 -63.82
C ALA A 114 20.59 5.94 -63.26
N ALA A 115 20.62 4.83 -64.03
CA ALA A 115 20.16 3.53 -63.54
C ALA A 115 20.99 3.00 -62.36
N ARG A 116 22.32 3.16 -62.41
CA ARG A 116 23.21 2.78 -61.28
C ARG A 116 22.99 3.66 -60.05
N GLU A 117 22.82 4.95 -60.22
CA GLU A 117 22.52 5.88 -59.14
C GLU A 117 21.17 5.56 -58.50
N ALA A 118 20.13 5.27 -59.30
CA ALA A 118 18.82 4.87 -58.80
C ALA A 118 18.88 3.52 -58.05
N GLN A 119 19.63 2.55 -58.59
CA GLN A 119 19.80 1.25 -57.94
C GLN A 119 20.59 1.37 -56.61
N ALA A 120 21.62 2.20 -56.58
CA ALA A 120 22.39 2.49 -55.35
C ALA A 120 21.52 3.24 -54.32
N ALA A 121 20.68 4.18 -54.74
CA ALA A 121 19.75 4.89 -53.86
C ALA A 121 18.69 3.96 -53.27
N LEU A 122 18.17 3.03 -54.12
CA LEU A 122 17.20 2.02 -53.67
C LEU A 122 17.82 1.05 -52.65
N ALA A 123 19.05 0.57 -52.91
CA ALA A 123 19.80 -0.28 -51.98
C ALA A 123 20.04 0.42 -50.65
N ASN A 124 20.53 1.67 -50.69
CA ASN A 124 20.76 2.46 -49.47
C ASN A 124 19.47 2.74 -48.70
N SER A 125 18.37 3.02 -49.40
CA SER A 125 17.04 3.21 -48.77
C SER A 125 16.58 1.93 -48.07
N ARG A 126 16.73 0.79 -48.73
CA ARG A 126 16.38 -0.52 -48.18
C ARG A 126 17.22 -0.85 -46.93
N ASP A 127 18.52 -0.67 -47.00
CA ASP A 127 19.45 -0.89 -45.88
C ASP A 127 19.12 0.04 -44.69
N THR A 128 18.78 1.29 -44.98
CA THR A 128 18.39 2.26 -43.95
C THR A 128 17.10 1.83 -43.25
N LEU A 129 16.07 1.40 -44.00
CA LEU A 129 14.82 0.91 -43.43
C LEU A 129 15.04 -0.36 -42.59
N GLU A 130 15.91 -1.27 -43.03
CA GLU A 130 16.25 -2.47 -42.29
C GLU A 130 16.99 -2.15 -40.97
N HIS A 131 17.96 -1.24 -41.03
CA HIS A 131 18.65 -0.76 -39.85
C HIS A 131 17.69 -0.06 -38.87
N MET A 132 16.75 0.76 -39.36
CA MET A 132 15.73 1.39 -38.52
C MET A 132 14.85 0.34 -37.83
N PHE A 133 14.33 -0.66 -38.55
CA PHE A 133 13.53 -1.72 -37.99
C PHE A 133 14.28 -2.50 -36.89
N MET A 134 15.54 -2.85 -37.15
CA MET A 134 16.39 -3.57 -36.21
C MET A 134 16.80 -2.74 -34.98
N ALA A 135 16.88 -1.41 -35.12
CA ALA A 135 17.30 -0.50 -34.06
C ALA A 135 16.15 -0.07 -33.14
N VAL A 136 14.88 -0.32 -33.48
CA VAL A 136 13.73 -0.01 -32.62
C VAL A 136 13.88 -0.77 -31.29
N PRO A 137 13.87 -0.10 -30.12
CA PRO A 137 14.08 -0.74 -28.83
C PRO A 137 12.87 -1.49 -28.31
N LEU A 138 11.77 -1.53 -29.08
CA LEU A 138 10.58 -2.30 -28.77
C LEU A 138 10.60 -3.62 -29.55
N PRO A 139 10.24 -4.75 -28.94
CA PRO A 139 10.07 -6.02 -29.63
C PRO A 139 9.02 -5.90 -30.75
N LEU A 140 9.45 -6.06 -32.01
CA LEU A 140 8.61 -6.00 -33.19
C LEU A 140 8.73 -7.28 -33.99
N LEU A 141 7.59 -7.83 -34.38
CA LEU A 141 7.46 -8.99 -35.26
C LEU A 141 6.57 -8.64 -36.45
N VAL A 142 6.92 -9.18 -37.58
CA VAL A 142 6.03 -9.20 -38.76
C VAL A 142 5.66 -10.65 -39.03
N THR A 143 4.36 -10.94 -39.02
CA THR A 143 3.85 -12.30 -39.16
C THR A 143 2.80 -12.36 -40.27
N ARG A 144 2.69 -13.51 -40.91
CA ARG A 144 1.56 -13.83 -41.80
C ARG A 144 0.32 -14.19 -41.00
N TYR A 145 -0.80 -14.34 -41.71
CA TYR A 145 -2.08 -14.74 -41.12
C TYR A 145 -2.09 -16.17 -40.53
N ASP A 146 -1.10 -17.00 -40.86
CA ASP A 146 -0.89 -18.35 -40.33
C ASP A 146 0.05 -18.35 -39.12
N GLY A 147 0.45 -17.16 -38.62
CA GLY A 147 1.37 -17.01 -37.49
C GLY A 147 2.85 -17.20 -37.85
N SER A 148 3.19 -17.53 -39.09
CA SER A 148 4.59 -17.65 -39.54
C SER A 148 5.29 -16.30 -39.52
N ILE A 149 6.53 -16.28 -39.01
CA ILE A 149 7.30 -15.04 -38.86
C ILE A 149 8.00 -14.69 -40.14
N VAL A 150 7.72 -13.50 -40.66
CA VAL A 150 8.36 -12.92 -41.86
C VAL A 150 9.60 -12.12 -41.46
N ARG A 151 9.49 -11.30 -40.42
CA ARG A 151 10.58 -10.49 -39.88
C ARG A 151 10.49 -10.37 -38.38
N ILE A 152 11.64 -10.24 -37.76
CA ILE A 152 11.79 -10.04 -36.32
C ILE A 152 12.93 -9.02 -36.08
N ASN A 153 12.72 -8.04 -35.23
CA ASN A 153 13.77 -7.09 -34.92
C ASN A 153 14.67 -7.60 -33.76
N ARG A 154 15.77 -6.87 -33.52
CA ARG A 154 16.74 -7.23 -32.50
C ARG A 154 16.12 -7.30 -31.09
N ALA A 155 15.28 -6.34 -30.71
CA ALA A 155 14.64 -6.32 -29.41
C ALA A 155 13.72 -7.53 -29.19
N ALA A 156 13.00 -7.97 -30.22
CA ALA A 156 12.15 -9.15 -30.13
C ALA A 156 12.95 -10.46 -30.02
N LEU A 157 14.08 -10.54 -30.74
CA LEU A 157 15.01 -11.66 -30.60
C LEU A 157 15.58 -11.74 -29.18
N GLU A 158 16.06 -10.63 -28.64
CA GLU A 158 16.62 -10.58 -27.28
C GLU A 158 15.57 -10.89 -26.21
N ALA A 159 14.33 -10.36 -26.35
CA ALA A 159 13.23 -10.64 -25.43
C ALA A 159 12.79 -12.12 -25.45
N HIS A 160 13.00 -12.83 -26.56
CA HIS A 160 12.65 -14.25 -26.66
C HIS A 160 13.85 -15.18 -26.36
N ALA A 161 15.07 -14.74 -26.67
CA ALA A 161 16.30 -15.58 -26.60
C ALA A 161 16.91 -15.72 -25.20
N ALA A 162 16.26 -15.26 -24.15
CA ALA A 162 16.80 -15.31 -22.79
C ALA A 162 16.97 -16.76 -22.27
N GLY A 163 17.79 -17.57 -22.93
CA GLY A 163 18.09 -18.93 -22.48
C GLY A 163 18.61 -19.91 -23.53
N GLY A 164 18.67 -19.54 -24.82
CA GLY A 164 19.20 -20.45 -25.82
C GLY A 164 18.83 -20.12 -27.27
N PRO A 165 19.40 -20.79 -28.26
CA PRO A 165 19.06 -20.59 -29.66
C PRO A 165 17.66 -21.16 -29.92
N VAL A 166 16.65 -20.30 -29.86
CA VAL A 166 15.29 -20.68 -30.22
C VAL A 166 15.02 -20.25 -31.66
N SER A 167 14.75 -21.24 -32.51
CA SER A 167 14.20 -21.01 -33.84
C SER A 167 12.71 -20.68 -33.72
N LEU A 168 12.36 -19.43 -33.46
CA LEU A 168 10.98 -18.98 -33.47
C LEU A 168 10.53 -18.85 -34.93
N THR A 169 9.84 -19.86 -35.43
CA THR A 169 9.33 -19.89 -36.82
C THR A 169 7.85 -19.48 -36.90
N ASN A 170 7.10 -19.71 -35.81
CA ASN A 170 5.69 -19.41 -35.75
C ASN A 170 5.32 -18.91 -34.34
N VAL A 171 4.59 -17.78 -34.25
CA VAL A 171 4.20 -17.17 -32.99
C VAL A 171 3.06 -17.91 -32.27
N GLU A 172 2.31 -18.76 -32.95
CA GLU A 172 1.20 -19.50 -32.33
C GLU A 172 1.64 -20.37 -31.16
N GLN A 173 2.87 -20.86 -31.19
CA GLN A 173 3.44 -21.72 -30.15
C GLN A 173 3.81 -20.96 -28.88
N THR A 174 3.82 -19.65 -28.92
CA THR A 174 4.18 -18.82 -27.75
C THR A 174 3.01 -18.53 -26.83
N TYR A 175 1.77 -18.73 -27.25
CA TYR A 175 0.59 -18.42 -26.44
C TYR A 175 0.32 -19.51 -25.40
N VAL A 176 0.07 -19.09 -24.15
CA VAL A 176 -0.34 -19.98 -23.05
C VAL A 176 -1.81 -20.33 -23.16
N ASP A 177 -2.64 -19.35 -23.48
CA ASP A 177 -4.09 -19.47 -23.52
C ASP A 177 -4.58 -19.60 -24.97
N LEU A 178 -4.86 -20.82 -25.42
CA LEU A 178 -5.29 -21.12 -26.78
C LEU A 178 -6.59 -20.39 -27.19
N PRO A 179 -7.64 -20.33 -26.36
CA PRO A 179 -8.85 -19.59 -26.72
C PRO A 179 -8.61 -18.09 -26.93
N VAL A 180 -7.75 -17.49 -26.12
CA VAL A 180 -7.35 -16.07 -26.23
C VAL A 180 -6.60 -15.82 -27.53
N ARG A 181 -5.69 -16.73 -27.89
CA ARG A 181 -5.00 -16.72 -29.19
C ARG A 181 -5.98 -16.78 -30.35
N ASP A 182 -6.90 -17.74 -30.31
CA ASP A 182 -7.84 -17.99 -31.41
C ASP A 182 -8.77 -16.78 -31.67
N ASP A 183 -9.21 -16.11 -30.58
CA ASP A 183 -9.96 -14.85 -30.69
C ASP A 183 -9.11 -13.75 -31.32
N LEU A 184 -7.89 -13.55 -30.85
CA LEU A 184 -6.97 -12.55 -31.40
C LEU A 184 -6.75 -12.76 -32.89
N PHE A 185 -6.44 -14.00 -33.32
CA PHE A 185 -6.21 -14.32 -34.73
C PHE A 185 -7.46 -14.20 -35.57
N ALA A 186 -8.65 -14.49 -35.01
CA ALA A 186 -9.91 -14.28 -35.73
C ALA A 186 -10.16 -12.80 -36.03
N ARG A 187 -9.93 -11.93 -35.09
CA ARG A 187 -10.05 -10.46 -35.23
C ARG A 187 -9.03 -9.91 -36.22
N LEU A 188 -7.78 -10.36 -36.11
CA LEU A 188 -6.73 -9.97 -37.04
C LEU A 188 -7.05 -10.39 -38.49
N ARG A 189 -7.60 -11.60 -38.72
CA ARG A 189 -8.02 -12.07 -40.08
C ARG A 189 -9.14 -11.22 -40.66
N GLN A 190 -9.93 -10.54 -39.84
CA GLN A 190 -10.95 -9.59 -40.28
C GLN A 190 -10.39 -8.21 -40.62
N GLY A 191 -9.05 -8.03 -40.50
CA GLY A 191 -8.36 -6.76 -40.74
C GLY A 191 -8.48 -5.76 -39.58
N GLU A 192 -8.90 -6.22 -38.40
CA GLU A 192 -9.01 -5.36 -37.22
C GLU A 192 -7.62 -4.99 -36.70
N ALA A 193 -7.46 -3.72 -36.35
CA ALA A 193 -6.28 -3.26 -35.65
C ALA A 193 -6.45 -3.51 -34.14
N ILE A 194 -5.50 -4.17 -33.55
CA ILE A 194 -5.53 -4.53 -32.13
C ILE A 194 -4.63 -3.59 -31.36
N ASP A 195 -5.14 -3.02 -30.28
CA ASP A 195 -4.39 -2.17 -29.36
C ASP A 195 -4.44 -2.71 -27.95
N ASN A 196 -3.28 -2.76 -27.29
CA ASN A 196 -3.13 -3.07 -25.87
C ASN A 196 -3.85 -4.36 -25.44
N PHE A 197 -3.75 -5.40 -26.25
CA PHE A 197 -4.34 -6.70 -25.96
C PHE A 197 -3.47 -7.45 -24.95
N GLU A 198 -4.00 -7.72 -23.77
CA GLU A 198 -3.30 -8.48 -22.74
C GLU A 198 -3.41 -9.98 -22.97
N CYS A 199 -2.28 -10.67 -22.93
CA CYS A 199 -2.22 -12.13 -23.02
C CYS A 199 -1.02 -12.67 -22.24
N ARG A 200 -0.98 -14.01 -22.06
CA ARG A 200 0.16 -14.70 -21.48
C ARG A 200 0.93 -15.43 -22.57
N LEU A 201 2.24 -15.23 -22.58
CA LEU A 201 3.13 -15.81 -23.56
C LEU A 201 4.22 -16.64 -22.89
N HIS A 202 4.62 -17.75 -23.53
CA HIS A 202 5.84 -18.47 -23.18
C HIS A 202 7.06 -17.71 -23.69
N ARG A 203 8.03 -17.55 -22.82
CA ARG A 203 9.35 -17.08 -23.14
C ARG A 203 10.20 -18.26 -23.62
N GLY A 204 11.34 -18.01 -24.31
CA GLY A 204 12.19 -19.06 -24.85
C GLY A 204 12.79 -20.03 -23.82
N ASP A 205 12.87 -19.62 -22.54
CA ASP A 205 13.28 -20.46 -21.40
C ASP A 205 12.12 -21.27 -20.78
N GLY A 206 10.90 -21.17 -21.34
CA GLY A 206 9.70 -21.81 -20.83
C GLY A 206 8.95 -21.03 -19.74
N ALA A 207 9.48 -19.91 -19.24
CA ALA A 207 8.79 -19.07 -18.28
C ALA A 207 7.57 -18.39 -18.93
N ILE A 208 6.52 -18.16 -18.13
CA ILE A 208 5.32 -17.45 -18.57
C ILE A 208 5.49 -15.96 -18.23
N ARG A 209 5.18 -15.10 -19.20
CA ARG A 209 5.14 -13.65 -19.03
C ARG A 209 3.77 -13.09 -19.38
N ASN A 210 3.37 -12.02 -18.72
CA ASN A 210 2.24 -11.20 -19.15
C ASN A 210 2.71 -10.23 -20.23
N ALA A 211 2.06 -10.24 -21.36
CA ALA A 211 2.42 -9.41 -22.51
C ALA A 211 1.26 -8.52 -22.94
N LEU A 212 1.60 -7.32 -23.37
CA LEU A 212 0.69 -6.39 -24.03
C LEU A 212 1.03 -6.37 -25.51
N LEU A 213 0.08 -6.78 -26.34
CA LEU A 213 0.22 -6.86 -27.78
C LEU A 213 -0.50 -5.70 -28.45
N SER A 214 0.16 -5.07 -29.43
CA SER A 214 -0.50 -4.16 -30.37
C SER A 214 -0.14 -4.58 -31.79
N SER A 215 -1.15 -4.82 -32.62
CA SER A 215 -0.98 -5.37 -33.96
C SER A 215 -1.69 -4.53 -35.00
N ARG A 216 -1.02 -4.28 -36.12
CA ARG A 216 -1.52 -3.53 -37.28
C ARG A 216 -1.37 -4.34 -38.55
N PRO A 217 -2.38 -4.38 -39.41
CA PRO A 217 -2.25 -4.96 -40.75
C PRO A 217 -1.29 -4.12 -41.60
N ILE A 218 -0.39 -4.78 -42.29
CA ILE A 218 0.55 -4.18 -43.26
C ILE A 218 0.64 -5.06 -44.48
N VAL A 219 1.19 -4.50 -45.57
CA VAL A 219 1.49 -5.27 -46.79
C VAL A 219 2.99 -5.23 -47.02
N ILE A 220 3.63 -6.38 -47.17
CA ILE A 220 5.05 -6.52 -47.47
C ILE A 220 5.16 -7.48 -48.67
N ASP A 221 5.86 -7.04 -49.73
CA ASP A 221 6.10 -7.81 -50.95
C ASP A 221 4.78 -8.39 -51.53
N ASP A 222 3.71 -7.57 -51.58
CA ASP A 222 2.33 -7.92 -52.00
C ASP A 222 1.65 -8.99 -51.10
N GLU A 223 2.23 -9.39 -50.01
CA GLU A 223 1.62 -10.28 -49.01
C GLU A 223 1.00 -9.49 -47.86
N ALA A 224 -0.21 -9.87 -47.45
CA ALA A 224 -0.86 -9.31 -46.28
C ALA A 224 -0.24 -9.90 -44.99
N CYS A 225 0.27 -9.05 -44.12
CA CYS A 225 0.97 -9.38 -42.88
C CYS A 225 0.45 -8.53 -41.73
N PHE A 226 0.89 -8.86 -40.51
CA PHE A 226 0.69 -8.04 -39.32
C PHE A 226 2.04 -7.59 -38.76
N MET A 227 2.14 -6.32 -38.39
CA MET A 227 3.23 -5.84 -37.56
C MET A 227 2.73 -5.81 -36.12
N THR A 228 3.34 -6.59 -35.26
CA THR A 228 2.97 -6.73 -33.85
C THR A 228 4.10 -6.25 -32.95
N SER A 229 3.80 -5.36 -32.02
CA SER A 229 4.68 -5.02 -30.90
C SER A 229 4.28 -5.86 -29.67
N VAL A 230 5.27 -6.30 -28.92
CA VAL A 230 5.11 -7.12 -27.70
C VAL A 230 5.81 -6.45 -26.56
N VAL A 231 5.06 -5.97 -25.57
CA VAL A 231 5.62 -5.35 -24.36
C VAL A 231 5.41 -6.30 -23.19
N ASP A 232 6.49 -6.64 -22.49
CA ASP A 232 6.42 -7.42 -21.25
C ASP A 232 5.91 -6.53 -20.11
N ILE A 233 4.78 -6.91 -19.52
CA ILE A 233 4.14 -6.20 -18.40
C ILE A 233 4.12 -7.04 -17.11
N THR A 234 4.97 -8.08 -17.02
CA THR A 234 4.99 -9.00 -15.87
C THR A 234 5.35 -8.27 -14.58
N GLU A 235 6.44 -7.52 -14.59
CA GLU A 235 6.88 -6.73 -13.43
C GLU A 235 5.81 -5.70 -13.00
N ARG A 236 5.19 -5.03 -13.97
CA ARG A 236 4.10 -4.09 -13.67
C ARG A 236 2.91 -4.78 -12.98
N LYS A 237 2.49 -5.94 -13.48
CA LYS A 237 1.39 -6.73 -12.89
C LYS A 237 1.74 -7.23 -11.49
N GLU A 238 2.97 -7.66 -11.26
CA GLU A 238 3.45 -8.07 -9.94
C GLU A 238 3.46 -6.91 -8.95
N ILE A 239 3.90 -5.73 -9.40
CA ILE A 239 3.87 -4.51 -8.58
C ILE A 239 2.42 -4.13 -8.26
N GLU A 240 1.51 -4.12 -9.24
CA GLU A 240 0.09 -3.82 -9.04
C GLU A 240 -0.54 -4.79 -8.02
N GLN A 241 -0.33 -6.10 -8.17
CA GLN A 241 -0.82 -7.10 -7.23
C GLN A 241 -0.21 -6.97 -5.82
N ASN A 242 1.08 -6.65 -5.75
CA ASN A 242 1.74 -6.40 -4.46
C ASN A 242 1.20 -5.13 -3.77
N LEU A 243 0.96 -4.07 -4.54
CA LEU A 243 0.35 -2.84 -4.02
C LEU A 243 -1.08 -3.09 -3.51
N GLU A 244 -1.90 -3.83 -4.26
CA GLU A 244 -3.24 -4.24 -3.81
C GLU A 244 -3.16 -5.07 -2.52
N ARG A 245 -2.24 -6.03 -2.44
CA ARG A 245 -2.04 -6.83 -1.25
C ARG A 245 -1.61 -5.98 -0.05
N LEU A 246 -0.66 -5.06 -0.24
CA LEU A 246 -0.20 -4.15 0.81
C LEU A 246 -1.31 -3.17 1.24
N ALA A 247 -2.16 -2.73 0.32
CA ALA A 247 -3.28 -1.84 0.62
C ALA A 247 -4.44 -2.54 1.36
N MET A 248 -4.59 -3.88 1.21
CA MET A 248 -5.74 -4.64 1.71
C MET A 248 -5.41 -5.65 2.81
N SER A 249 -4.13 -5.86 3.15
CA SER A 249 -3.72 -6.82 4.18
C SER A 249 -2.80 -6.22 5.25
N ASP A 250 -2.82 -6.81 6.45
CA ASP A 250 -1.88 -6.52 7.52
C ASP A 250 -0.54 -7.23 7.28
N ALA A 251 0.54 -6.47 7.33
CA ALA A 251 1.88 -6.96 6.97
C ALA A 251 2.42 -8.05 7.92
N LEU A 252 2.03 -8.02 9.20
CA LEU A 252 2.49 -8.99 10.20
C LEU A 252 1.73 -10.31 10.12
N THR A 253 0.40 -10.24 10.08
CA THR A 253 -0.46 -11.42 10.23
C THR A 253 -0.95 -11.98 8.90
N GLY A 254 -0.86 -11.21 7.80
CA GLY A 254 -1.40 -11.56 6.49
C GLY A 254 -2.93 -11.65 6.46
N LEU A 255 -3.63 -11.16 7.48
CA LEU A 255 -5.08 -11.00 7.49
C LEU A 255 -5.48 -9.77 6.68
N ALA A 256 -6.78 -9.60 6.41
CA ALA A 256 -7.31 -8.33 5.94
C ALA A 256 -6.93 -7.21 6.92
N ASN A 257 -6.63 -6.03 6.40
CA ASN A 257 -6.44 -4.85 7.24
C ASN A 257 -7.77 -4.11 7.48
N ARG A 258 -7.73 -3.04 8.26
CA ARG A 258 -8.90 -2.22 8.60
C ARG A 258 -9.65 -1.71 7.35
N ALA A 259 -8.92 -1.27 6.32
CA ALA A 259 -9.54 -0.73 5.10
C ALA A 259 -10.33 -1.81 4.36
N HIS A 260 -9.75 -3.00 4.21
CA HIS A 260 -10.42 -4.14 3.59
C HIS A 260 -11.65 -4.59 4.40
N PHE A 261 -11.52 -4.65 5.72
CA PHE A 261 -12.63 -5.02 6.60
C PHE A 261 -13.82 -4.06 6.46
N MET A 262 -13.58 -2.75 6.54
CA MET A 262 -14.63 -1.73 6.40
C MET A 262 -15.30 -1.79 5.03
N ALA A 263 -14.53 -1.97 3.96
CA ALA A 263 -15.08 -2.14 2.61
C ALA A 263 -15.95 -3.40 2.50
N ALA A 264 -15.52 -4.52 3.08
CA ALA A 264 -16.28 -5.78 3.07
C ALA A 264 -17.60 -5.67 3.86
N VAL A 265 -17.57 -5.02 5.03
CA VAL A 265 -18.80 -4.77 5.80
C VAL A 265 -19.76 -3.88 5.01
N THR A 266 -19.24 -2.80 4.37
CA THR A 266 -20.05 -1.91 3.53
C THR A 266 -20.71 -2.68 2.38
N GLN A 267 -19.95 -3.53 1.71
CA GLN A 267 -20.48 -4.34 0.61
C GLN A 267 -21.54 -5.35 1.11
N ALA A 268 -21.29 -5.97 2.24
CA ALA A 268 -22.20 -6.96 2.82
C ALA A 268 -23.53 -6.35 3.29
N THR A 269 -23.49 -5.14 3.86
CA THR A 269 -24.70 -4.40 4.30
C THR A 269 -25.49 -3.79 3.14
N ALA A 270 -24.83 -3.45 2.04
CA ALA A 270 -25.48 -2.90 0.84
C ALA A 270 -26.19 -3.96 -0.02
N ALA A 271 -25.92 -5.26 0.20
CA ALA A 271 -26.51 -6.34 -0.60
C ALA A 271 -28.02 -6.50 -0.30
N PRO A 272 -28.90 -6.52 -1.31
CA PRO A 272 -30.36 -6.48 -1.12
C PRO A 272 -30.99 -7.79 -0.62
N THR A 273 -30.23 -8.70 -0.05
CA THR A 273 -30.74 -9.98 0.44
C THR A 273 -31.39 -9.81 1.82
N LYS A 274 -32.69 -9.54 1.83
CA LYS A 274 -33.58 -9.35 3.01
C LYS A 274 -33.62 -10.52 4.00
N ARG A 275 -32.82 -11.57 3.90
CA ARG A 275 -32.87 -12.78 4.74
C ARG A 275 -31.54 -13.25 5.33
N ALA A 276 -30.42 -12.67 4.98
CA ALA A 276 -29.13 -13.08 5.55
C ALA A 276 -28.71 -12.09 6.62
N GLN A 277 -28.78 -12.47 7.89
CA GLN A 277 -28.15 -11.73 8.97
C GLN A 277 -26.62 -11.83 8.83
N LEU A 278 -25.93 -10.81 9.26
CA LEU A 278 -24.48 -10.82 9.42
C LEU A 278 -24.12 -10.34 10.82
N ALA A 279 -22.93 -10.69 11.27
CA ALA A 279 -22.39 -10.18 12.53
C ALA A 279 -21.01 -9.57 12.34
N VAL A 280 -20.80 -8.44 13.00
CA VAL A 280 -19.48 -7.83 13.21
C VAL A 280 -19.03 -8.17 14.61
N LEU A 281 -17.87 -8.78 14.72
CA LEU A 281 -17.18 -9.04 15.98
C LEU A 281 -15.93 -8.16 16.03
N LEU A 282 -15.78 -7.45 17.13
CA LEU A 282 -14.51 -6.80 17.48
C LEU A 282 -13.87 -7.60 18.62
N ILE A 283 -12.60 -7.90 18.48
CA ILE A 283 -11.85 -8.78 19.39
C ILE A 283 -10.59 -8.04 19.82
N ASP A 284 -10.33 -8.03 21.11
CA ASP A 284 -9.15 -7.40 21.71
C ASP A 284 -8.43 -8.41 22.60
N LEU A 285 -7.09 -8.44 22.52
CA LEU A 285 -6.27 -9.30 23.34
C LEU A 285 -6.08 -8.69 24.72
N ASP A 286 -6.68 -9.28 25.72
CA ASP A 286 -6.56 -8.81 27.09
C ASP A 286 -5.10 -8.81 27.54
N GLU A 287 -4.65 -7.65 28.05
CA GLU A 287 -3.30 -7.46 28.60
C GLU A 287 -2.13 -7.71 27.62
N PHE A 288 -2.32 -7.53 26.34
CA PHE A 288 -1.27 -7.72 25.32
C PHE A 288 0.01 -6.91 25.63
N LYS A 289 -0.14 -5.68 26.15
CA LYS A 289 0.99 -4.85 26.56
C LYS A 289 1.87 -5.57 27.57
N ARG A 290 1.29 -6.30 28.53
CA ARG A 290 2.06 -7.07 29.55
C ARG A 290 2.89 -8.19 28.91
N VAL A 291 2.37 -8.83 27.86
CA VAL A 291 3.15 -9.84 27.10
C VAL A 291 4.38 -9.17 26.49
N ASN A 292 4.22 -7.99 25.87
CA ASN A 292 5.33 -7.23 25.32
C ASN A 292 6.34 -6.82 26.39
N ASP A 293 5.86 -6.29 27.52
CA ASP A 293 6.71 -5.78 28.60
C ASP A 293 7.49 -6.93 29.30
N THR A 294 6.90 -8.14 29.36
CA THR A 294 7.49 -9.28 30.07
C THR A 294 8.33 -10.20 29.18
N ALA A 295 7.89 -10.45 27.94
CA ALA A 295 8.48 -11.42 27.02
C ALA A 295 9.10 -10.80 25.76
N GLY A 296 8.98 -9.47 25.59
CA GLY A 296 9.51 -8.71 24.46
C GLY A 296 8.54 -8.65 23.28
N HIS A 297 8.76 -7.69 22.38
CA HIS A 297 7.92 -7.47 21.20
C HIS A 297 7.85 -8.67 20.25
N ASP A 298 8.95 -9.43 20.12
CA ASP A 298 8.95 -10.66 19.30
C ASP A 298 7.94 -11.69 19.79
N ALA A 299 7.73 -11.79 21.12
CA ALA A 299 6.73 -12.68 21.70
C ALA A 299 5.30 -12.17 21.44
N GLY A 300 5.10 -10.85 21.49
CA GLY A 300 3.85 -10.22 21.10
C GLY A 300 3.50 -10.46 19.64
N ASP A 301 4.45 -10.29 18.74
CA ASP A 301 4.27 -10.55 17.31
C ASP A 301 3.94 -12.03 17.03
N ALA A 302 4.62 -12.95 17.73
CA ALA A 302 4.31 -14.37 17.65
C ALA A 302 2.89 -14.69 18.16
N LEU A 303 2.44 -14.02 19.24
CA LEU A 303 1.09 -14.16 19.76
C LEU A 303 0.05 -13.64 18.74
N LEU A 304 0.27 -12.48 18.14
CA LEU A 304 -0.60 -11.90 17.10
C LEU A 304 -0.73 -12.83 15.90
N CYS A 305 0.38 -13.38 15.42
CA CYS A 305 0.39 -14.35 14.32
C CYS A 305 -0.36 -15.65 14.69
N ALA A 306 -0.20 -16.13 15.92
CA ALA A 306 -0.90 -17.32 16.38
C ALA A 306 -2.42 -17.10 16.51
N VAL A 307 -2.84 -15.96 17.05
CA VAL A 307 -4.25 -15.53 17.13
C VAL A 307 -4.86 -15.43 15.72
N ALA A 308 -4.15 -14.80 14.79
CA ALA A 308 -4.57 -14.71 13.38
C ALA A 308 -4.79 -16.09 12.75
N GLY A 309 -3.87 -17.03 12.98
CA GLY A 309 -3.99 -18.41 12.51
C GLY A 309 -5.19 -19.13 13.13
N ARG A 310 -5.38 -19.00 14.46
CA ARG A 310 -6.48 -19.63 15.19
C ARG A 310 -7.84 -19.09 14.77
N LEU A 311 -7.98 -17.79 14.60
CA LEU A 311 -9.21 -17.16 14.09
C LEU A 311 -9.55 -17.68 12.69
N ARG A 312 -8.57 -17.77 11.80
CA ARG A 312 -8.74 -18.30 10.44
C ARG A 312 -9.21 -19.76 10.44
N HIS A 313 -8.72 -20.60 11.37
CA HIS A 313 -9.14 -21.99 11.52
C HIS A 313 -10.50 -22.14 12.20
N ALA A 314 -10.86 -21.22 13.10
CA ALA A 314 -12.13 -21.24 13.79
C ALA A 314 -13.31 -20.84 12.90
N LEU A 315 -13.09 -20.29 11.72
CA LEU A 315 -14.11 -19.71 10.85
C LEU A 315 -14.24 -20.49 9.54
N ARG A 316 -15.37 -20.36 8.87
CA ARG A 316 -15.64 -21.02 7.59
C ARG A 316 -15.16 -20.17 6.41
N PRO A 317 -14.92 -20.78 5.23
CA PRO A 317 -14.73 -20.04 4.00
C PRO A 317 -15.91 -19.11 3.73
N GLY A 318 -15.63 -17.82 3.52
CA GLY A 318 -16.63 -16.78 3.30
C GLY A 318 -16.82 -15.83 4.48
N ASP A 319 -16.38 -16.19 5.69
CA ASP A 319 -16.23 -15.25 6.79
C ASP A 319 -14.89 -14.52 6.64
N LEU A 320 -14.85 -13.24 7.02
CA LEU A 320 -13.64 -12.42 6.90
C LEU A 320 -13.01 -12.20 8.27
N VAL A 321 -11.71 -12.40 8.36
CA VAL A 321 -10.90 -12.06 9.55
C VAL A 321 -9.95 -10.92 9.18
N ALA A 322 -9.89 -9.90 10.03
CA ALA A 322 -9.04 -8.76 9.86
C ALA A 322 -8.27 -8.41 11.14
N ARG A 323 -7.14 -7.73 10.99
CA ARG A 323 -6.48 -7.03 12.09
C ARG A 323 -6.69 -5.54 11.92
N MET A 324 -7.25 -4.91 12.96
CA MET A 324 -7.62 -3.49 12.92
C MET A 324 -6.45 -2.58 13.26
N GLY A 325 -5.48 -3.10 14.01
CA GLY A 325 -4.26 -2.45 14.46
C GLY A 325 -3.89 -2.90 15.88
N GLY A 326 -2.64 -2.78 16.28
CA GLY A 326 -2.20 -3.19 17.61
C GLY A 326 -2.58 -4.64 17.93
N ASP A 327 -3.36 -4.83 18.97
CA ASP A 327 -3.91 -6.09 19.49
C ASP A 327 -5.39 -6.33 19.12
N GLU A 328 -5.95 -5.48 18.25
CA GLU A 328 -7.34 -5.54 17.83
C GLU A 328 -7.52 -6.34 16.55
N PHE A 329 -8.47 -7.29 16.60
CA PHE A 329 -8.94 -8.07 15.46
C PHE A 329 -10.44 -7.83 15.22
N ALA A 330 -10.87 -8.09 13.99
CA ALA A 330 -12.28 -8.04 13.63
C ALA A 330 -12.67 -9.26 12.81
N VAL A 331 -13.92 -9.68 12.96
CA VAL A 331 -14.52 -10.78 12.20
C VAL A 331 -15.84 -10.32 11.62
N LEU A 332 -16.02 -10.54 10.32
CA LEU A 332 -17.30 -10.41 9.65
C LEU A 332 -17.85 -11.80 9.38
N LEU A 333 -18.91 -12.16 10.09
CA LEU A 333 -19.67 -13.38 9.83
C LEU A 333 -20.77 -13.06 8.82
N THR A 334 -20.76 -13.79 7.72
CA THR A 334 -21.75 -13.62 6.65
C THR A 334 -22.78 -14.75 6.65
N ARG A 335 -23.99 -14.48 6.15
CA ARG A 335 -25.04 -15.51 5.96
C ARG A 335 -25.36 -16.29 7.23
N LEU A 336 -25.59 -15.58 8.32
CA LEU A 336 -26.15 -16.20 9.54
C LEU A 336 -27.62 -16.54 9.31
N PRO A 337 -28.07 -17.75 9.68
CA PRO A 337 -29.48 -18.11 9.58
C PRO A 337 -30.39 -17.28 10.51
N ASP A 338 -29.90 -17.00 11.72
CA ASP A 338 -30.56 -16.24 12.79
C ASP A 338 -29.54 -15.66 13.76
N ALA A 339 -29.97 -14.82 14.67
CA ALA A 339 -29.16 -14.19 15.70
C ALA A 339 -28.52 -15.21 16.68
N GLU A 340 -29.20 -16.31 16.97
CA GLU A 340 -28.71 -17.32 17.91
C GLU A 340 -27.53 -18.10 17.34
N SER A 341 -27.44 -18.20 16.03
CA SER A 341 -26.35 -18.89 15.32
C SER A 341 -24.96 -18.27 15.57
N VAL A 342 -24.88 -17.07 16.12
CA VAL A 342 -23.61 -16.45 16.51
C VAL A 342 -23.00 -17.12 17.75
N GLN A 343 -23.82 -17.62 18.70
CA GLN A 343 -23.34 -18.16 19.97
C GLN A 343 -22.41 -19.39 19.84
N PRO A 344 -22.72 -20.39 19.01
CA PRO A 344 -21.82 -21.52 18.79
C PRO A 344 -20.49 -21.09 18.17
N ILE A 345 -20.51 -20.05 17.30
CA ILE A 345 -19.30 -19.52 16.64
C ILE A 345 -18.45 -18.80 17.68
N LEU A 346 -19.02 -17.96 18.52
CA LEU A 346 -18.32 -17.29 19.61
C LEU A 346 -17.64 -18.28 20.56
N ARG A 347 -18.36 -19.35 20.96
CA ARG A 347 -17.79 -20.40 21.79
C ARG A 347 -16.58 -21.04 21.13
N ARG A 348 -16.71 -21.42 19.86
CA ARG A 348 -15.59 -22.00 19.08
C ARG A 348 -14.39 -21.06 18.96
N ILE A 349 -14.62 -19.77 18.69
CA ILE A 349 -13.56 -18.75 18.64
C ILE A 349 -12.85 -18.69 20.00
N THR A 350 -13.61 -18.55 21.09
CA THR A 350 -13.07 -18.44 22.45
C THR A 350 -12.26 -19.68 22.84
N GLU A 351 -12.77 -20.89 22.58
CA GLU A 351 -12.06 -22.15 22.84
C GLU A 351 -10.73 -22.25 22.08
N HIS A 352 -10.71 -21.87 20.80
CA HIS A 352 -9.49 -21.90 20.00
C HIS A 352 -8.48 -20.85 20.46
N LEU A 353 -8.94 -19.67 20.88
CA LEU A 353 -8.06 -18.59 21.32
C LEU A 353 -7.48 -18.85 22.71
N HIS A 354 -8.25 -19.45 23.62
CA HIS A 354 -7.78 -19.76 24.99
C HIS A 354 -6.76 -20.92 25.03
N ALA A 355 -6.60 -21.68 23.95
CA ALA A 355 -5.59 -22.74 23.93
C ALA A 355 -4.18 -22.15 24.20
N PRO A 356 -3.38 -22.74 25.09
CA PRO A 356 -2.04 -22.24 25.39
C PRO A 356 -1.18 -22.10 24.14
N LEU A 357 -0.40 -21.01 24.06
CA LEU A 357 0.63 -20.82 23.04
C LEU A 357 1.99 -21.07 23.67
N SER A 358 2.83 -21.87 23.04
CA SER A 358 4.23 -22.04 23.48
C SER A 358 5.13 -21.13 22.65
N TYR A 359 5.84 -20.21 23.31
CA TYR A 359 6.86 -19.38 22.71
C TYR A 359 8.21 -19.64 23.38
N ARG A 360 9.19 -20.15 22.63
CA ARG A 360 10.54 -20.54 23.15
C ARG A 360 10.47 -21.41 24.42
N GLY A 361 9.50 -22.35 24.46
CA GLY A 361 9.32 -23.27 25.61
C GLY A 361 8.60 -22.68 26.82
N ARG A 362 8.09 -21.43 26.75
CA ARG A 362 7.29 -20.80 27.80
C ARG A 362 5.83 -20.70 27.33
N PRO A 363 4.87 -21.06 28.18
CA PRO A 363 3.46 -20.87 27.86
C PRO A 363 3.11 -19.39 27.89
N LEU A 364 2.44 -18.89 26.84
CA LEU A 364 1.81 -17.59 26.79
C LEU A 364 0.30 -17.80 26.89
N GLU A 365 -0.31 -17.18 27.89
CA GLU A 365 -1.77 -17.13 28.01
C GLU A 365 -2.33 -16.10 27.03
N CYS A 366 -3.39 -16.47 26.31
CA CYS A 366 -4.15 -15.59 25.46
C CYS A 366 -5.58 -15.56 25.95
N ARG A 367 -6.02 -14.43 26.47
CA ARG A 367 -7.42 -14.15 26.75
C ARG A 367 -7.88 -13.05 25.82
N VAL A 368 -9.15 -13.10 25.45
CA VAL A 368 -9.73 -12.12 24.53
C VAL A 368 -11.07 -11.65 25.03
N SER A 369 -11.34 -10.38 24.86
CA SER A 369 -12.66 -9.79 25.00
C SER A 369 -13.27 -9.60 23.63
N ILE A 370 -14.55 -9.88 23.46
CA ILE A 370 -15.25 -9.84 22.17
C ILE A 370 -16.53 -9.02 22.29
N GLY A 371 -16.68 -8.01 21.45
CA GLY A 371 -17.93 -7.28 21.26
C GLY A 371 -18.60 -7.69 19.96
N VAL A 372 -19.91 -7.89 19.97
CA VAL A 372 -20.68 -8.44 18.86
C VAL A 372 -21.85 -7.53 18.52
N ALA A 373 -22.00 -7.18 17.24
CA ALA A 373 -23.19 -6.51 16.72
C ALA A 373 -23.75 -7.25 15.51
N LEU A 374 -25.08 -7.34 15.44
CA LEU A 374 -25.83 -8.03 14.39
C LEU A 374 -26.46 -7.04 13.42
N PHE A 375 -26.39 -7.32 12.14
CA PHE A 375 -27.12 -6.57 11.12
C PHE A 375 -28.34 -7.38 10.65
N PRO A 376 -29.53 -6.78 10.50
CA PRO A 376 -29.81 -5.34 10.66
C PRO A 376 -30.20 -4.90 12.09
N ASP A 377 -30.27 -5.82 13.06
CA ASP A 377 -30.88 -5.59 14.37
C ASP A 377 -30.16 -4.51 15.20
N HIS A 378 -28.85 -4.39 15.01
CA HIS A 378 -27.99 -3.48 15.77
C HIS A 378 -27.33 -2.40 14.90
N GLY A 379 -27.96 -1.98 13.80
CA GLY A 379 -27.51 -0.86 12.99
C GLY A 379 -27.88 -0.99 11.52
N ASP A 380 -28.16 0.14 10.89
CA ASP A 380 -28.57 0.24 9.49
C ASP A 380 -27.38 0.47 8.54
N ASP A 381 -26.23 0.87 9.10
CA ASP A 381 -25.01 1.15 8.37
C ASP A 381 -23.77 0.60 9.06
N VAL A 382 -22.64 0.65 8.36
CA VAL A 382 -21.35 0.16 8.85
C VAL A 382 -20.88 0.90 10.09
N THR A 383 -21.10 2.21 10.14
CA THR A 383 -20.61 3.07 11.23
C THR A 383 -21.32 2.73 12.54
N ALA A 384 -22.65 2.60 12.49
CA ALA A 384 -23.48 2.20 13.62
C ALA A 384 -23.11 0.79 14.08
N LEU A 385 -22.97 -0.16 13.14
CA LEU A 385 -22.70 -1.55 13.46
C LEU A 385 -21.33 -1.73 14.14
N VAL A 386 -20.29 -1.07 13.63
CA VAL A 386 -18.95 -1.11 14.23
C VAL A 386 -18.94 -0.40 15.59
N LYS A 387 -19.60 0.77 15.71
CA LYS A 387 -19.75 1.47 17.00
C LYS A 387 -20.43 0.59 18.05
N HIS A 388 -21.50 -0.12 17.69
CA HIS A 388 -22.22 -0.96 18.63
C HIS A 388 -21.43 -2.22 19.03
N ALA A 389 -20.65 -2.79 18.10
CA ALA A 389 -19.70 -3.86 18.43
C ALA A 389 -18.61 -3.36 19.40
N ASP A 390 -18.12 -2.11 19.24
CA ASP A 390 -17.14 -1.51 20.13
C ASP A 390 -17.68 -1.25 21.53
N ILE A 391 -18.91 -0.74 21.64
CA ILE A 391 -19.61 -0.58 22.92
C ILE A 391 -19.75 -1.94 23.65
N ALA A 392 -20.13 -2.97 22.92
CA ALA A 392 -20.22 -4.32 23.48
C ALA A 392 -18.84 -4.85 23.92
N LEU A 393 -17.77 -4.58 23.16
CA LEU A 393 -16.39 -4.93 23.53
C LEU A 393 -15.95 -4.20 24.80
N TYR A 394 -16.21 -2.90 24.89
CA TYR A 394 -15.94 -2.10 26.08
C TYR A 394 -16.62 -2.69 27.32
N HIS A 395 -17.90 -3.05 27.18
CA HIS A 395 -18.64 -3.70 28.25
C HIS A 395 -18.05 -5.07 28.64
N ALA A 396 -17.61 -5.88 27.66
CA ALA A 396 -16.93 -7.15 27.93
C ALA A 396 -15.65 -6.95 28.75
N LYS A 397 -14.86 -5.90 28.44
CA LYS A 397 -13.64 -5.54 29.17
C LYS A 397 -13.94 -5.12 30.63
N ASN A 398 -14.96 -4.29 30.84
CA ASN A 398 -15.32 -3.77 32.15
C ASN A 398 -16.01 -4.84 33.03
N SER A 399 -16.71 -5.81 32.44
CA SER A 399 -17.38 -6.89 33.16
C SER A 399 -16.47 -8.07 33.53
N GLY A 400 -15.12 -7.90 33.51
CA GLY A 400 -14.15 -8.90 33.97
C GLY A 400 -13.35 -9.56 32.88
N ARG A 401 -13.39 -9.07 31.63
CA ARG A 401 -12.62 -9.54 30.46
C ARG A 401 -12.83 -11.03 30.11
N GLY A 402 -12.16 -11.53 29.10
CA GLY A 402 -12.18 -12.94 28.74
C GLY A 402 -13.55 -13.47 28.30
N ARG A 403 -14.42 -12.63 27.78
CA ARG A 403 -15.79 -12.96 27.42
C ARG A 403 -16.26 -12.30 26.13
N ALA A 404 -17.33 -12.86 25.57
CA ALA A 404 -18.04 -12.23 24.47
C ALA A 404 -19.32 -11.56 25.00
N THR A 405 -19.60 -10.36 24.54
CA THR A 405 -20.81 -9.58 24.83
C THR A 405 -21.51 -9.25 23.53
N LEU A 406 -22.78 -9.57 23.44
CA LEU A 406 -23.67 -9.17 22.36
C LEU A 406 -24.20 -7.76 22.68
N PHE A 407 -24.22 -6.87 21.73
CA PHE A 407 -24.79 -5.54 21.89
C PHE A 407 -26.29 -5.64 22.21
N GLY A 408 -26.73 -4.76 23.08
CA GLY A 408 -28.12 -4.49 23.38
C GLY A 408 -28.34 -3.01 23.64
N PRO A 409 -29.54 -2.47 23.49
CA PRO A 409 -29.83 -1.04 23.69
C PRO A 409 -29.42 -0.54 25.09
N GLU A 410 -29.51 -1.39 26.10
CA GLU A 410 -29.11 -1.09 27.47
C GLU A 410 -27.62 -0.81 27.61
N LEU A 411 -26.78 -1.40 26.77
CA LEU A 411 -25.34 -1.12 26.74
C LEU A 411 -25.03 0.27 26.18
N LEU A 412 -25.79 0.69 25.16
CA LEU A 412 -25.67 2.04 24.63
C LEU A 412 -26.06 3.09 25.67
N GLU A 413 -27.22 2.89 26.35
CA GLU A 413 -27.67 3.78 27.41
C GLU A 413 -26.65 3.86 28.56
N SER A 414 -26.09 2.72 28.96
CA SER A 414 -25.03 2.67 29.99
C SER A 414 -23.79 3.42 29.57
N TRP A 415 -23.31 3.21 28.33
CA TRP A 415 -22.14 3.87 27.78
C TRP A 415 -22.33 5.39 27.65
N GLU A 416 -23.50 5.84 27.16
CA GLU A 416 -23.81 7.27 27.06
C GLU A 416 -23.90 7.94 28.43
N ARG A 417 -24.45 7.23 29.43
CA ARG A 417 -24.52 7.71 30.80
C ARG A 417 -23.13 7.83 31.42
N GLU A 418 -22.26 6.84 31.24
CA GLU A 418 -20.89 6.86 31.69
C GLU A 418 -20.10 8.00 31.02
N ALA A 419 -20.20 8.16 29.71
CA ALA A 419 -19.58 9.25 28.98
C ALA A 419 -20.02 10.63 29.50
N ALA A 420 -21.34 10.80 29.74
CA ALA A 420 -21.88 12.04 30.30
C ALA A 420 -21.36 12.32 31.72
N MET A 421 -21.21 11.27 32.57
CA MET A 421 -20.62 11.42 33.90
C MET A 421 -19.16 11.86 33.84
N LEU A 422 -18.36 11.29 32.94
CA LEU A 422 -16.97 11.67 32.76
C LEU A 422 -16.81 13.10 32.23
N ASP A 423 -17.61 13.51 31.27
CA ASP A 423 -17.59 14.87 30.74
C ASP A 423 -18.01 15.89 31.79
N ARG A 424 -19.01 15.54 32.62
CA ARG A 424 -19.44 16.35 33.75
C ARG A 424 -18.31 16.48 34.78
N ALA A 425 -17.62 15.39 35.11
CA ALA A 425 -16.48 15.42 36.04
C ALA A 425 -15.36 16.32 35.52
N ARG A 426 -15.00 16.24 34.23
CA ARG A 426 -14.01 17.14 33.61
C ARG A 426 -14.41 18.59 33.73
N HIS A 427 -15.68 18.90 33.47
CA HIS A 427 -16.21 20.25 33.62
C HIS A 427 -16.08 20.76 35.06
N ILE A 428 -16.46 19.92 36.05
CA ILE A 428 -16.37 20.25 37.47
C ILE A 428 -14.93 20.55 37.87
N LEU A 429 -13.98 19.67 37.49
CA LEU A 429 -12.56 19.85 37.82
C LEU A 429 -11.96 21.12 37.21
N ALA A 430 -12.45 21.56 36.06
CA ALA A 430 -11.97 22.75 35.37
C ALA A 430 -12.57 24.07 35.92
N HIS A 431 -13.81 24.07 36.35
CA HIS A 431 -14.57 25.32 36.56
C HIS A 431 -15.16 25.45 37.95
N GLU A 432 -15.34 24.35 38.70
CA GLU A 432 -16.02 24.36 40.01
C GLU A 432 -15.02 24.10 41.14
N ARG A 433 -15.52 24.14 42.37
CA ARG A 433 -14.72 23.90 43.55
C ARG A 433 -15.31 22.78 44.41
N PRO A 434 -15.08 21.52 44.10
CA PRO A 434 -15.46 20.41 44.96
C PRO A 434 -14.94 20.57 46.36
N CYS A 435 -15.76 20.15 47.30
CA CYS A 435 -15.41 20.21 48.74
C CYS A 435 -15.94 19.01 49.48
N PRO A 436 -15.33 18.58 50.57
CA PRO A 436 -15.86 17.56 51.46
C PRO A 436 -17.02 18.10 52.27
N TRP A 437 -18.10 17.31 52.39
CA TRP A 437 -19.06 17.45 53.46
C TRP A 437 -18.77 16.30 54.44
N TYR A 438 -18.94 16.58 55.73
CA TYR A 438 -18.52 15.67 56.79
C TYR A 438 -19.73 15.02 57.46
N GLN A 439 -19.83 13.69 57.40
CA GLN A 439 -20.83 12.88 58.08
C GLN A 439 -20.21 12.32 59.37
N PRO A 440 -20.85 12.54 60.55
CA PRO A 440 -20.26 12.06 61.80
C PRO A 440 -20.40 10.54 61.95
N LYS A 441 -19.33 9.89 62.45
CA LYS A 441 -19.33 8.52 62.96
C LYS A 441 -19.58 8.54 64.46
N ILE A 442 -20.59 7.82 64.91
CA ILE A 442 -21.02 7.84 66.31
C ILE A 442 -20.65 6.51 67.00
N ALA A 443 -20.04 6.57 68.14
CA ALA A 443 -19.83 5.38 68.98
C ALA A 443 -21.15 4.96 69.63
N LEU A 444 -21.55 3.69 69.46
CA LEU A 444 -22.84 3.20 69.93
C LEU A 444 -22.94 3.10 71.46
N ASP A 445 -21.82 2.89 72.14
CA ASP A 445 -21.73 2.77 73.61
C ASP A 445 -21.84 4.10 74.36
N SER A 446 -21.29 5.17 73.77
CA SER A 446 -21.18 6.47 74.45
C SER A 446 -22.00 7.58 73.79
N GLY A 447 -22.44 7.39 72.55
CA GLY A 447 -23.10 8.41 71.73
C GLY A 447 -22.12 9.55 71.31
N ALA A 448 -20.81 9.37 71.50
CA ALA A 448 -19.82 10.36 71.15
C ALA A 448 -19.45 10.31 69.67
N ILE A 449 -19.11 11.46 69.12
CA ILE A 449 -18.54 11.52 67.77
C ILE A 449 -17.08 11.02 67.82
N VAL A 450 -16.76 9.98 67.08
CA VAL A 450 -15.46 9.33 67.06
C VAL A 450 -14.65 9.62 65.80
N GLY A 451 -15.27 10.24 64.79
CA GLY A 451 -14.66 10.62 63.54
C GLY A 451 -15.72 11.10 62.53
N PHE A 452 -15.31 11.36 61.32
CA PHE A 452 -16.17 11.79 60.24
C PHE A 452 -15.82 11.06 58.96
N GLU A 453 -16.80 10.91 58.08
CA GLU A 453 -16.56 10.54 56.68
C GLU A 453 -16.66 11.77 55.79
N ALA A 454 -15.65 11.99 54.95
CA ALA A 454 -15.58 13.10 53.98
C ALA A 454 -16.20 12.69 52.67
N LEU A 455 -17.40 13.15 52.43
CA LEU A 455 -18.22 12.85 51.25
C LEU A 455 -18.06 13.95 50.21
N PHE A 456 -17.73 13.59 48.98
CA PHE A 456 -17.65 14.51 47.86
C PHE A 456 -18.95 15.29 47.65
N ARG A 457 -18.85 16.62 47.57
CA ARG A 457 -19.93 17.53 47.15
C ARG A 457 -19.34 18.62 46.25
N CYS A 458 -20.09 19.08 45.26
CA CYS A 458 -19.66 20.20 44.48
C CYS A 458 -20.79 21.23 44.37
N PRO A 459 -20.75 22.27 45.21
CA PRO A 459 -21.65 23.42 45.09
C PRO A 459 -21.38 24.16 43.78
N THR A 460 -22.41 24.40 42.99
CA THR A 460 -22.33 25.13 41.74
C THR A 460 -22.74 26.61 41.92
N ALA A 461 -22.36 27.45 41.00
CA ALA A 461 -22.65 28.89 41.06
C ALA A 461 -24.16 29.20 41.07
N ASP A 462 -25.02 28.33 40.57
CA ASP A 462 -26.48 28.45 40.56
C ASP A 462 -27.14 27.93 41.86
N GLY A 463 -26.33 27.56 42.86
CA GLY A 463 -26.78 27.12 44.19
C GLY A 463 -27.19 25.67 44.29
N LYS A 464 -26.98 24.85 43.24
CA LYS A 464 -27.15 23.39 43.31
C LYS A 464 -25.93 22.74 43.92
N VAL A 465 -26.10 21.50 44.41
CA VAL A 465 -25.00 20.68 44.87
C VAL A 465 -24.96 19.40 44.04
N ILE A 466 -23.87 19.21 43.30
CA ILE A 466 -23.63 17.98 42.55
C ILE A 466 -23.22 16.89 43.54
N MET A 467 -23.94 15.76 43.45
CA MET A 467 -23.74 14.61 44.31
C MET A 467 -22.75 13.60 43.66
N PRO A 468 -22.07 12.75 44.46
CA PRO A 468 -21.13 11.75 43.94
C PRO A 468 -21.71 10.87 42.84
N GLY A 469 -22.97 10.45 42.96
CA GLY A 469 -23.68 9.60 41.96
C GLY A 469 -23.78 10.21 40.58
N GLU A 470 -23.68 11.56 40.45
CA GLU A 470 -23.75 12.24 39.16
C GLU A 470 -22.43 12.19 38.36
N ILE A 471 -21.35 11.76 39.00
CA ILE A 471 -20.02 11.58 38.41
C ILE A 471 -19.39 10.25 38.85
N ALA A 472 -20.21 9.26 39.22
CA ALA A 472 -19.74 8.02 39.83
C ALA A 472 -18.63 7.32 39.02
N SER A 473 -18.76 7.27 37.70
CA SER A 473 -17.76 6.67 36.81
C SER A 473 -16.40 7.39 36.82
N ALA A 474 -16.36 8.65 37.28
CA ALA A 474 -15.10 9.40 37.32
C ALA A 474 -14.22 8.97 38.49
N PHE A 475 -14.76 8.47 39.60
CA PHE A 475 -13.97 8.01 40.72
C PHE A 475 -13.14 6.77 40.41
N GLU A 476 -13.65 5.87 39.55
CA GLU A 476 -12.96 4.67 39.11
C GLU A 476 -12.11 4.91 37.84
N HIS A 477 -12.23 6.08 37.22
CA HIS A 477 -11.51 6.40 36.00
C HIS A 477 -10.01 6.60 36.27
N PRO A 478 -9.09 5.93 35.53
CA PRO A 478 -7.66 5.90 35.82
C PRO A 478 -6.99 7.27 35.91
N GLU A 479 -7.51 8.27 35.19
CA GLU A 479 -6.95 9.64 35.17
C GLU A 479 -7.70 10.59 36.10
N LEU A 480 -9.05 10.52 36.14
CA LEU A 480 -9.87 11.47 36.89
C LEU A 480 -9.98 11.10 38.36
N GLY A 481 -10.05 9.83 38.70
CA GLY A 481 -10.14 9.34 40.09
C GLY A 481 -9.03 9.89 40.94
N PRO A 482 -7.74 9.66 40.61
CA PRO A 482 -6.62 10.19 41.39
C PRO A 482 -6.61 11.71 41.52
N ILE A 483 -7.07 12.45 40.51
CA ILE A 483 -7.16 13.91 40.59
C ILE A 483 -8.23 14.33 41.59
N ILE A 484 -9.42 13.69 41.55
CA ILE A 484 -10.52 13.97 42.49
C ILE A 484 -10.10 13.61 43.90
N THR A 485 -9.51 12.43 44.13
CA THR A 485 -9.07 11.95 45.45
C THR A 485 -8.04 12.91 46.05
N MET A 486 -7.00 13.28 45.28
CA MET A 486 -5.98 14.19 45.79
C MET A 486 -6.53 15.58 46.09
N MET A 487 -7.45 16.10 45.29
CA MET A 487 -8.10 17.38 45.56
C MET A 487 -9.00 17.34 46.80
N MET A 488 -9.70 16.24 47.06
CA MET A 488 -10.42 16.02 48.30
C MET A 488 -9.50 15.96 49.49
N ILE A 489 -8.39 15.22 49.40
CA ILE A 489 -7.35 15.13 50.45
C ILE A 489 -6.79 16.52 50.80
N ASP A 490 -6.44 17.33 49.79
CA ASP A 490 -5.93 18.69 50.01
C ASP A 490 -6.94 19.56 50.79
N ARG A 491 -8.25 19.43 50.50
CA ARG A 491 -9.31 20.12 51.24
C ARG A 491 -9.47 19.62 52.66
N ILE A 492 -9.46 18.29 52.83
CA ILE A 492 -9.54 17.65 54.17
C ILE A 492 -8.38 18.13 55.06
N ILE A 493 -7.16 18.11 54.54
CA ILE A 493 -5.96 18.57 55.26
C ILE A 493 -6.10 20.06 55.64
N ALA A 494 -6.53 20.91 54.70
CA ALA A 494 -6.73 22.33 54.98
C ALA A 494 -7.80 22.56 56.08
N ASP A 495 -8.88 21.78 56.06
CA ASP A 495 -9.92 21.86 57.08
C ASP A 495 -9.42 21.35 58.44
N CYS A 496 -8.65 20.25 58.47
CA CYS A 496 -8.03 19.72 59.72
C CYS A 496 -7.08 20.74 60.34
N VAL A 497 -6.23 21.40 59.52
CA VAL A 497 -5.36 22.48 60.00
C VAL A 497 -6.16 23.62 60.61
N ARG A 498 -7.22 24.07 59.92
CA ARG A 498 -8.09 25.14 60.40
C ARG A 498 -8.76 24.78 61.75
N TRP A 499 -9.26 23.53 61.89
CA TRP A 499 -9.87 23.06 63.14
C TRP A 499 -8.85 22.95 64.25
N ARG A 500 -7.68 22.40 64.00
CA ARG A 500 -6.56 22.35 64.96
C ARG A 500 -6.21 23.75 65.48
N ASP A 501 -6.04 24.70 64.56
CA ASP A 501 -5.66 26.09 64.90
C ASP A 501 -6.79 26.83 65.65
N ALA A 502 -8.04 26.41 65.46
CA ALA A 502 -9.19 26.89 66.24
C ALA A 502 -9.37 26.15 67.58
N GLY A 503 -8.51 25.19 67.92
CA GLY A 503 -8.62 24.41 69.13
C GLY A 503 -9.71 23.36 69.17
N VAL A 504 -10.27 23.00 67.99
CA VAL A 504 -11.31 21.99 67.82
C VAL A 504 -10.65 20.62 67.64
N THR A 505 -10.87 19.70 68.54
CA THR A 505 -10.42 18.31 68.41
C THR A 505 -11.46 17.55 67.60
N VAL A 506 -11.03 17.07 66.42
CA VAL A 506 -11.83 16.15 65.56
C VAL A 506 -11.16 14.80 65.54
N GLY A 507 -11.98 13.74 65.49
CA GLY A 507 -11.46 12.37 65.26
C GLY A 507 -10.92 12.22 63.83
N PRO A 508 -10.48 11.01 63.48
CA PRO A 508 -10.00 10.74 62.12
C PRO A 508 -11.08 11.06 61.05
N ILE A 509 -10.61 11.58 59.94
CA ILE A 509 -11.46 11.89 58.78
C ILE A 509 -11.26 10.79 57.74
N ALA A 510 -12.30 10.01 57.53
CA ALA A 510 -12.31 8.99 56.46
C ALA A 510 -12.51 9.61 55.08
N PHE A 511 -11.83 9.09 54.10
CA PHE A 511 -11.98 9.43 52.68
C PHE A 511 -11.95 8.17 51.82
N ASN A 512 -12.71 8.19 50.73
CA ASN A 512 -12.80 7.10 49.80
C ASN A 512 -11.61 7.09 48.84
N GLY A 513 -10.94 5.92 48.68
CA GLY A 513 -9.88 5.67 47.72
C GLY A 513 -10.28 4.61 46.72
N SER A 514 -9.92 4.82 45.47
CA SER A 514 -10.22 3.92 44.38
C SER A 514 -9.07 2.97 44.04
N GLY A 515 -9.38 1.95 43.25
CA GLY A 515 -8.37 1.09 42.64
C GLY A 515 -7.35 1.87 41.79
N ALA A 516 -7.77 2.98 41.18
CA ALA A 516 -6.89 3.84 40.41
C ALA A 516 -5.84 4.53 41.26
N ASP A 517 -6.23 4.98 42.47
CA ASP A 517 -5.31 5.58 43.43
C ASP A 517 -4.24 4.59 43.90
N LEU A 518 -4.65 3.40 44.31
CA LEU A 518 -3.76 2.39 44.89
C LEU A 518 -2.90 1.66 43.84
N ASN A 519 -3.23 1.78 42.57
CA ASN A 519 -2.39 1.32 41.47
C ASN A 519 -1.26 2.30 41.13
N ASP A 520 -1.28 3.52 41.67
CA ASP A 520 -0.18 4.46 41.55
C ASP A 520 0.81 4.24 42.71
N ASP A 521 2.02 3.75 42.43
CA ASP A 521 3.05 3.45 43.41
C ASP A 521 3.46 4.68 44.28
N ALA A 522 3.20 5.90 43.79
CA ALA A 522 3.52 7.14 44.49
C ALA A 522 2.36 7.68 45.36
N PHE A 523 1.16 7.10 45.29
CA PHE A 523 0.00 7.61 46.01
C PHE A 523 0.22 7.68 47.53
N ALA A 524 0.68 6.57 48.15
CA ALA A 524 0.91 6.51 49.58
C ALA A 524 1.93 7.55 50.04
N ASP A 525 3.06 7.68 49.34
CA ASP A 525 4.09 8.65 49.69
C ASP A 525 3.61 10.09 49.50
N ARG A 526 2.83 10.38 48.45
CA ARG A 526 2.23 11.71 48.26
C ARG A 526 1.27 12.10 49.39
N LEU A 527 0.40 11.17 49.81
CA LEU A 527 -0.52 11.41 50.92
C LEU A 527 0.25 11.69 52.23
N LEU A 528 1.22 10.83 52.58
CA LEU A 528 2.03 10.99 53.78
C LEU A 528 2.84 12.28 53.76
N GLN A 529 3.39 12.66 52.63
CA GLN A 529 4.12 13.92 52.49
C GLN A 529 3.21 15.14 52.74
N ARG A 530 1.98 15.15 52.18
CA ARG A 530 1.02 16.25 52.38
C ARG A 530 0.59 16.38 53.85
N LEU A 531 0.40 15.27 54.55
CA LEU A 531 0.12 15.28 56.00
C LEU A 531 1.31 15.83 56.79
N ALA A 532 2.54 15.41 56.45
CA ALA A 532 3.76 15.90 57.08
C ALA A 532 3.97 17.39 56.82
N ASP A 533 3.76 17.87 55.60
CA ASP A 533 3.88 19.29 55.24
C ASP A 533 2.87 20.18 56.00
N ALA A 534 1.73 19.61 56.41
CA ALA A 534 0.69 20.27 57.18
C ALA A 534 0.86 20.10 58.70
N ASP A 535 1.92 19.42 59.15
CA ASP A 535 2.17 19.08 60.56
C ASP A 535 0.96 18.34 61.18
N LEU A 536 0.41 17.36 60.43
CA LEU A 536 -0.68 16.49 60.88
C LEU A 536 -0.19 15.04 60.99
N PRO A 537 -0.51 14.32 62.08
CA PRO A 537 -0.17 12.92 62.18
C PRO A 537 -0.96 12.08 61.17
N PRO A 538 -0.39 10.99 60.63
CA PRO A 538 -1.09 10.10 59.69
C PRO A 538 -2.43 9.58 60.19
N SER A 539 -2.58 9.38 61.50
CA SER A 539 -3.84 8.99 62.15
C SER A 539 -4.98 10.03 62.06
N THR A 540 -4.69 11.23 61.53
CA THR A 540 -5.72 12.24 61.21
C THR A 540 -6.67 11.77 60.13
N VAL A 541 -6.23 10.87 59.26
CA VAL A 541 -7.04 10.37 58.13
C VAL A 541 -7.22 8.86 58.22
N GLU A 542 -8.34 8.40 57.62
CA GLU A 542 -8.69 7.02 57.45
C GLU A 542 -8.99 6.78 55.96
N LEU A 543 -8.39 5.75 55.36
CA LEU A 543 -8.62 5.39 53.97
C LEU A 543 -9.71 4.31 53.89
N GLU A 544 -10.80 4.60 53.19
CA GLU A 544 -11.86 3.64 52.87
C GLU A 544 -11.65 3.07 51.45
N VAL A 545 -11.72 1.74 51.32
CA VAL A 545 -11.53 1.02 50.04
C VAL A 545 -12.59 -0.05 49.92
N THR A 546 -13.18 -0.19 48.73
CA THR A 546 -14.16 -1.23 48.47
C THR A 546 -13.53 -2.60 48.22
N GLU A 547 -14.31 -3.69 48.36
CA GLU A 547 -13.84 -5.05 48.09
C GLU A 547 -13.23 -5.23 46.70
N SER A 548 -13.75 -4.50 45.71
CA SER A 548 -13.34 -4.61 44.30
C SER A 548 -11.84 -4.30 44.08
N VAL A 549 -11.26 -3.49 44.95
CA VAL A 549 -9.84 -3.11 44.89
C VAL A 549 -8.91 -4.33 45.09
N PHE A 550 -9.34 -5.35 45.82
CA PHE A 550 -8.58 -6.57 46.08
C PHE A 550 -8.71 -7.65 45.03
N LEU A 551 -9.72 -7.55 44.14
CA LEU A 551 -10.02 -8.55 43.14
C LEU A 551 -9.14 -8.43 41.88
N GLY A 552 -8.39 -7.35 41.73
CA GLY A 552 -7.57 -7.07 40.56
C GLY A 552 -6.26 -7.87 40.58
N ARG A 553 -5.66 -8.08 39.40
CA ARG A 553 -4.31 -8.67 39.25
C ARG A 553 -3.19 -7.84 39.86
N ASN A 554 -3.48 -6.61 40.29
CA ASN A 554 -2.58 -5.70 40.92
C ASN A 554 -2.60 -5.79 42.49
N ALA A 555 -3.17 -6.86 43.05
CA ALA A 555 -3.30 -7.03 44.50
C ALA A 555 -2.00 -6.86 45.27
N GLU A 556 -0.86 -7.26 44.69
CA GLU A 556 0.46 -7.02 45.30
C GLU A 556 0.83 -5.54 45.37
N ARG A 557 0.50 -4.74 44.33
CA ARG A 557 0.76 -3.29 44.33
C ARG A 557 -0.15 -2.59 45.30
N VAL A 558 -1.43 -2.91 45.28
CA VAL A 558 -2.42 -2.43 46.27
C VAL A 558 -1.95 -2.77 47.69
N GLY A 559 -1.52 -4.01 47.93
CA GLY A 559 -1.01 -4.43 49.21
C GLY A 559 0.20 -3.62 49.69
N ARG A 560 1.13 -3.31 48.82
CA ARG A 560 2.28 -2.43 49.18
C ARG A 560 1.83 -1.03 49.58
N ALA A 561 0.90 -0.42 48.80
CA ALA A 561 0.38 0.91 49.14
C ALA A 561 -0.35 0.91 50.49
N LEU A 562 -1.24 -0.05 50.72
CA LEU A 562 -1.98 -0.18 51.99
C LEU A 562 -1.05 -0.44 53.17
N ASN A 563 -0.07 -1.35 53.08
CA ASN A 563 0.91 -1.59 54.13
C ASN A 563 1.72 -0.32 54.44
N ARG A 564 2.17 0.40 53.40
CA ARG A 564 2.92 1.66 53.56
C ARG A 564 2.13 2.72 54.35
N LEU A 565 0.81 2.84 54.09
CA LEU A 565 -0.09 3.76 54.77
C LEU A 565 -0.34 3.31 56.23
N SER A 566 -0.64 2.03 56.43
CA SER A 566 -0.91 1.44 57.74
C SER A 566 0.32 1.50 58.64
N ASP A 567 1.53 1.18 58.11
CA ASP A 567 2.80 1.28 58.87
C ASP A 567 3.09 2.71 59.30
N ALA A 568 2.62 3.71 58.56
CA ALA A 568 2.74 5.12 58.91
C ALA A 568 1.67 5.57 59.94
N GLY A 569 0.62 4.79 60.18
CA GLY A 569 -0.46 5.08 61.14
C GLY A 569 -1.76 5.58 60.56
N VAL A 570 -1.97 5.44 59.21
CA VAL A 570 -3.27 5.67 58.58
C VAL A 570 -4.14 4.43 58.83
N SER A 571 -5.36 4.61 59.35
CA SER A 571 -6.33 3.50 59.47
C SER A 571 -6.90 3.13 58.13
N ILE A 572 -7.07 1.83 57.86
CA ILE A 572 -7.66 1.30 56.62
C ILE A 572 -9.01 0.70 56.94
N ALA A 573 -10.05 1.18 56.24
CA ALA A 573 -11.40 0.69 56.36
C ALA A 573 -11.81 -0.05 55.07
N LEU A 574 -12.40 -1.23 55.22
CA LEU A 574 -13.00 -2.00 54.14
C LEU A 574 -14.46 -1.63 54.00
N ASP A 575 -14.83 -1.02 52.86
CA ASP A 575 -16.14 -0.49 52.60
C ASP A 575 -17.02 -1.49 51.83
N ASP A 576 -18.36 -1.34 51.92
CA ASP A 576 -19.38 -2.17 51.25
C ASP A 576 -19.25 -3.68 51.55
N PHE A 577 -18.76 -4.06 52.72
CA PHE A 577 -18.48 -5.47 53.03
C PHE A 577 -19.70 -6.37 52.99
N GLY A 578 -19.58 -7.48 52.27
CA GLY A 578 -20.66 -8.50 52.08
C GLY A 578 -21.39 -8.40 50.76
N THR A 579 -21.08 -7.40 49.91
CA THR A 579 -21.74 -7.21 48.61
C THR A 579 -20.94 -7.80 47.45
N GLY A 580 -19.68 -8.16 47.67
CA GLY A 580 -18.73 -8.60 46.67
C GLY A 580 -18.17 -10.00 46.92
N TYR A 581 -17.05 -10.28 46.32
CA TYR A 581 -16.32 -11.55 46.36
C TYR A 581 -15.12 -11.52 47.31
N ALA A 582 -15.04 -10.59 48.28
CA ALA A 582 -13.92 -10.58 49.19
C ALA A 582 -13.87 -11.91 49.94
N SER A 583 -12.80 -12.62 49.74
CA SER A 583 -12.51 -13.86 50.46
C SER A 583 -11.97 -13.50 51.86
N LEU A 584 -12.33 -14.32 52.87
CA LEU A 584 -11.71 -14.22 54.20
C LEU A 584 -10.18 -14.18 54.16
N SER A 585 -9.56 -14.66 53.10
CA SER A 585 -8.15 -14.57 52.86
C SER A 585 -7.65 -13.13 52.67
N HIS A 586 -8.46 -12.24 52.10
CA HIS A 586 -8.10 -10.83 51.92
C HIS A 586 -8.04 -10.07 53.26
N LEU A 587 -9.00 -10.31 54.18
CA LEU A 587 -8.94 -9.72 55.52
C LEU A 587 -7.71 -10.15 56.32
N LYS A 588 -7.10 -11.29 56.01
CA LYS A 588 -5.87 -11.75 56.62
C LYS A 588 -4.62 -11.22 55.95
N GLN A 589 -4.71 -10.93 54.66
CA GLN A 589 -3.60 -10.54 53.83
C GLN A 589 -3.28 -9.03 53.89
N PHE A 590 -4.34 -8.20 54.04
CA PHE A 590 -4.22 -6.75 54.03
C PHE A 590 -4.43 -6.16 55.44
N PRO A 591 -3.82 -5.01 55.75
CA PRO A 591 -3.91 -4.36 57.06
C PRO A 591 -5.25 -3.62 57.22
N ILE A 592 -6.34 -4.36 57.43
CA ILE A 592 -7.69 -3.82 57.63
C ILE A 592 -7.93 -3.56 59.12
N ASP A 593 -8.25 -2.32 59.49
CA ASP A 593 -8.55 -1.89 60.84
C ASP A 593 -10.04 -1.82 61.11
N ILE A 594 -10.86 -1.61 60.05
CA ILE A 594 -12.28 -1.35 60.16
C ILE A 594 -13.00 -2.08 59.03
N ILE A 595 -14.17 -2.67 59.36
CA ILE A 595 -15.14 -3.19 58.39
C ILE A 595 -16.39 -2.31 58.45
N LYS A 596 -16.77 -1.71 57.33
CA LYS A 596 -18.05 -1.00 57.19
C LYS A 596 -19.10 -1.98 56.66
N ILE A 597 -20.21 -2.10 57.36
CA ILE A 597 -21.32 -2.98 57.02
C ILE A 597 -22.28 -2.17 56.12
N ASP A 598 -22.44 -2.60 54.88
CA ASP A 598 -23.25 -1.92 53.88
C ASP A 598 -24.68 -1.67 54.34
N GLN A 599 -25.22 -0.48 54.05
CA GLN A 599 -26.59 -0.05 54.38
C GLN A 599 -27.68 -1.00 53.94
N ARG A 600 -27.46 -1.78 52.87
CA ARG A 600 -28.45 -2.76 52.39
C ARG A 600 -28.78 -3.81 53.41
N PHE A 601 -27.82 -4.29 54.17
CA PHE A 601 -28.02 -5.26 55.24
C PHE A 601 -28.53 -4.62 56.51
N VAL A 602 -28.21 -3.36 56.75
CA VAL A 602 -28.63 -2.60 57.95
C VAL A 602 -30.07 -2.12 57.81
N ARG A 603 -30.50 -1.72 56.62
CA ARG A 603 -31.84 -1.20 56.36
C ARG A 603 -32.95 -2.18 56.73
N ASP A 604 -32.83 -3.44 56.29
CA ASP A 604 -33.85 -4.47 56.46
C ASP A 604 -33.56 -5.41 57.65
N LEU A 605 -32.63 -5.05 58.52
CA LEU A 605 -32.13 -5.81 59.68
C LEU A 605 -33.25 -6.32 60.60
N GLU A 606 -34.32 -5.56 60.78
CA GLU A 606 -35.46 -5.95 61.65
C GLU A 606 -36.46 -6.89 60.95
N THR A 607 -36.50 -6.91 59.65
CA THR A 607 -37.54 -7.56 58.85
C THR A 607 -37.04 -8.75 58.05
N ASP A 608 -35.77 -8.77 57.71
CA ASP A 608 -35.12 -9.84 56.96
C ASP A 608 -34.18 -10.67 57.84
N PRO A 609 -34.53 -11.96 58.14
CA PRO A 609 -33.66 -12.83 58.91
C PRO A 609 -32.30 -13.14 58.28
N ASP A 610 -32.22 -13.11 56.94
CA ASP A 610 -30.98 -13.39 56.20
C ASP A 610 -30.02 -12.22 56.34
N ASP A 611 -30.49 -10.99 56.22
CA ASP A 611 -29.70 -9.78 56.47
C ASP A 611 -29.21 -9.72 57.91
N ALA A 612 -30.09 -10.02 58.89
CA ALA A 612 -29.75 -10.14 60.28
C ALA A 612 -28.66 -11.18 60.54
N ALA A 613 -28.71 -12.34 59.88
CA ALA A 613 -27.67 -13.37 59.99
C ALA A 613 -26.34 -12.94 59.37
N ILE A 614 -26.37 -12.21 58.23
CA ILE A 614 -25.18 -11.63 57.58
C ILE A 614 -24.51 -10.64 58.52
N VAL A 615 -25.24 -9.64 59.05
CA VAL A 615 -24.71 -8.63 59.98
C VAL A 615 -24.09 -9.29 61.18
N ARG A 616 -24.79 -10.23 61.81
CA ARG A 616 -24.25 -10.96 62.99
C ARG A 616 -22.97 -11.73 62.66
N THR A 617 -22.93 -12.35 61.46
CA THR A 617 -21.73 -13.09 61.02
C THR A 617 -20.56 -12.18 60.84
N VAL A 618 -20.76 -11.00 60.22
CA VAL A 618 -19.71 -9.96 60.00
C VAL A 618 -19.22 -9.43 61.35
N LEU A 619 -20.10 -9.10 62.28
CA LEU A 619 -19.72 -8.65 63.63
C LEU A 619 -18.89 -9.69 64.38
N ASN A 620 -19.31 -10.99 64.37
CA ASN A 620 -18.55 -12.07 64.99
C ASN A 620 -17.16 -12.28 64.36
N LEU A 621 -17.10 -12.17 63.03
CA LEU A 621 -15.85 -12.28 62.27
C LEU A 621 -14.89 -11.13 62.67
N ALA A 622 -15.38 -9.90 62.58
CA ALA A 622 -14.58 -8.71 62.94
C ALA A 622 -14.07 -8.78 64.36
N PHE A 623 -14.95 -9.14 65.35
CA PHE A 623 -14.58 -9.35 66.72
C PHE A 623 -13.46 -10.39 66.89
N SER A 624 -13.58 -11.54 66.18
CA SER A 624 -12.59 -12.62 66.25
C SER A 624 -11.24 -12.24 65.67
N LEU A 625 -11.21 -11.29 64.71
CA LEU A 625 -10.00 -10.78 64.10
C LEU A 625 -9.45 -9.51 64.76
N GLY A 626 -10.16 -8.97 65.78
CA GLY A 626 -9.78 -7.71 66.42
C GLY A 626 -9.99 -6.48 65.55
N ILE A 627 -10.87 -6.55 64.57
CA ILE A 627 -11.19 -5.47 63.61
C ILE A 627 -12.43 -4.72 64.14
N ARG A 628 -12.38 -3.39 64.07
CA ARG A 628 -13.52 -2.53 64.43
C ARG A 628 -14.61 -2.62 63.34
N THR A 629 -15.85 -2.30 63.71
CA THR A 629 -16.98 -2.27 62.76
C THR A 629 -17.68 -0.93 62.75
N VAL A 630 -18.14 -0.51 61.60
CA VAL A 630 -19.02 0.65 61.39
C VAL A 630 -20.27 0.17 60.62
N ALA A 631 -21.46 0.42 61.15
CA ALA A 631 -22.70 0.15 60.45
C ALA A 631 -23.17 1.39 59.70
N GLU A 632 -23.47 1.23 58.44
CA GLU A 632 -23.95 2.31 57.58
C GLU A 632 -25.46 2.32 57.47
N GLY A 633 -26.05 3.49 57.24
CA GLY A 633 -27.48 3.63 56.99
C GLY A 633 -28.34 3.29 58.20
N VAL A 634 -27.79 3.48 59.42
CA VAL A 634 -28.60 3.34 60.65
C VAL A 634 -29.56 4.52 60.76
N GLU A 635 -30.87 4.25 60.71
CA GLU A 635 -31.92 5.28 60.65
C GLU A 635 -32.79 5.30 61.91
N ASN A 636 -32.73 4.28 62.73
CA ASN A 636 -33.61 4.18 63.92
C ASN A 636 -32.95 3.49 65.11
N SER A 637 -33.51 3.68 66.30
CA SER A 637 -32.97 3.14 67.55
C SER A 637 -32.94 1.61 67.62
N ARG A 638 -33.88 0.90 66.96
CA ARG A 638 -33.90 -0.56 66.96
C ARG A 638 -32.72 -1.16 66.19
N GLN A 639 -32.30 -0.50 65.07
CA GLN A 639 -31.10 -0.87 64.38
C GLN A 639 -29.85 -0.65 65.24
N VAL A 640 -29.83 0.39 66.08
CA VAL A 640 -28.78 0.65 67.06
C VAL A 640 -28.74 -0.43 68.14
N ASP A 641 -29.92 -0.83 68.64
CA ASP A 641 -30.05 -1.79 69.77
C ASP A 641 -29.70 -3.22 69.31
N TYR A 642 -29.80 -3.54 68.03
CA TYR A 642 -29.46 -4.85 67.45
C TYR A 642 -27.98 -5.12 67.45
#